data_a2f28a4a53ecf307678d8c0e695ec6c2
#
_entry.id   a2f28a4a53ecf307678d8c0e695ec6c2
#
_cell.length_a   1.000
_cell.length_b   1.000
_cell.length_c   1.000
_cell.angle_alpha   90.00
_cell.angle_beta   90.00
_cell.angle_gamma   90.00
#
_symmetry.space_group_name_H-M   'P 1'
#
loop_
_entity.id
_entity.type
_entity.pdbx_description
1 polymer ?
#
loop_
_entity_poly.entity_id
_entity_poly.type
_entity_poly.pdbx_seq_one_letter_code
_entity_poly.pdbx_strand_id
1 'polypeptide(L)'
;MICTTIINKDIEGILSALETCEMAEIRLDSCQLSLKDIDECFSSDVPLVATCRVADVIANDPTLQGPTLSEQSRKIKAMQIVEKRLVRAIEAGARYVDVEIEVEKHLSKRIRSVAHENGTIFIRSYHDFEGTGTFADLLGTVEKCRYHGADLVKLVTMAHSQDDVDRVMSLYDCCDDLVAFCMGEAGKQSRVECLRRGAPYTYAALTADEAAAPGQWPMDEMKAAVYGKHNFIESPVLQMPCSKSFAQRAIIAAALADGESHLKGYTPCGDNEAAIFVSRNLGADVQVEGSDVKVSGIGASAGCLGDITDLNVGESGLLTRMVIPLVAQLCPNQVTLTGKKTLLGRPLTGAKEIMDAFGAKSQSCNDGEVLCVPLNVKGPLKPGRTDISGKHGSQIISGLLMALPFADRNSTVVVKDPKSIPYMFITLEVLKKFGIKVGNEMLGGRDFLESNGDWSLCTEMVFKVKGDQKFKATDMTLEGDWSAAANFLVAGAIFGKTELKGLDTTSLQADLSIMDILMDAGASLSQTDGNQGNLSVQRAPLKCFNVDASNCPDLFPIISVLAAFCQGTSCLAGVGRLANKESDRAKAIIGMLTKMGVKAWIEGDEMFIEGHTLVQRLLGKAPMLKGGSYTSHHDHRMVMALKVAAFGADTPITIDDEECVAKSFPQFHEIFDQIRLD
;
A
#
# COMPACT_ATOMS: atom_id res chain seq x y z
N MET A 1 -18.30 3.77 7.39
CA MET A 1 -18.04 5.11 7.98
C MET A 1 -19.34 5.86 8.24
N ILE A 2 -19.27 6.89 9.06
CA ILE A 2 -20.41 7.80 9.30
C ILE A 2 -20.12 9.13 8.61
N CYS A 3 -20.94 9.45 7.62
CA CYS A 3 -20.89 10.73 6.90
C CYS A 3 -21.78 11.75 7.61
N THR A 4 -21.17 12.76 8.20
CA THR A 4 -21.91 13.82 8.91
C THR A 4 -22.36 14.89 7.93
N THR A 5 -23.67 15.12 7.83
CA THR A 5 -24.22 16.18 6.97
C THR A 5 -24.03 17.54 7.63
N ILE A 6 -23.33 18.47 6.96
CA ILE A 6 -23.09 19.84 7.43
C ILE A 6 -23.92 20.81 6.58
N ILE A 7 -24.79 21.58 7.26
CA ILE A 7 -25.72 22.55 6.68
C ILE A 7 -25.62 23.90 7.39
N ASN A 8 -25.96 24.96 6.69
CA ASN A 8 -26.15 26.30 7.26
C ASN A 8 -24.97 26.88 8.07
N LYS A 9 -23.72 26.48 7.69
CA LYS A 9 -22.49 26.96 8.33
C LYS A 9 -21.67 27.83 7.38
N ASP A 10 -20.85 28.69 7.94
CA ASP A 10 -19.74 29.38 7.30
C ASP A 10 -18.47 28.50 7.33
N ILE A 11 -17.37 28.99 6.77
CA ILE A 11 -16.12 28.24 6.69
C ILE A 11 -15.54 27.87 8.06
N GLU A 12 -15.56 28.82 9.04
CA GLU A 12 -15.03 28.56 10.39
C GLU A 12 -15.84 27.45 11.09
N GLY A 13 -17.18 27.52 10.98
CA GLY A 13 -18.06 26.49 11.53
C GLY A 13 -17.91 25.12 10.87
N ILE A 14 -17.61 25.08 9.57
CA ILE A 14 -17.35 23.83 8.86
C ILE A 14 -16.01 23.24 9.32
N LEU A 15 -14.93 24.02 9.32
CA LEU A 15 -13.60 23.54 9.71
C LEU A 15 -13.60 23.00 11.14
N SER A 16 -14.27 23.69 12.06
CA SER A 16 -14.43 23.21 13.45
C SER A 16 -15.24 21.90 13.53
N ALA A 17 -16.30 21.74 12.71
CA ALA A 17 -17.07 20.51 12.68
C ALA A 17 -16.24 19.33 12.12
N LEU A 18 -15.40 19.58 11.13
CA LEU A 18 -14.54 18.54 10.51
C LEU A 18 -13.55 17.92 11.48
N GLU A 19 -13.12 18.63 12.53
CA GLU A 19 -12.22 18.09 13.57
C GLU A 19 -12.79 16.84 14.27
N THR A 20 -14.11 16.68 14.29
CA THR A 20 -14.80 15.56 14.94
C THR A 20 -15.39 14.54 13.98
N CYS A 21 -15.36 14.85 12.67
CA CYS A 21 -15.96 14.02 11.64
C CYS A 21 -14.95 13.01 11.06
N GLU A 22 -15.36 11.77 10.86
CA GLU A 22 -14.61 10.77 10.10
C GLU A 22 -14.87 10.88 8.59
N MET A 23 -15.98 11.47 8.19
CA MET A 23 -16.41 11.80 6.84
C MET A 23 -17.50 12.85 6.92
N ALA A 24 -17.58 13.78 5.99
CA ALA A 24 -18.66 14.77 5.98
C ALA A 24 -19.23 15.04 4.60
N GLU A 25 -20.54 15.34 4.55
CA GLU A 25 -21.23 15.91 3.38
C GLU A 25 -21.37 17.40 3.58
N ILE A 26 -20.79 18.19 2.67
CA ILE A 26 -20.93 19.66 2.70
C ILE A 26 -22.06 20.05 1.74
N ARG A 27 -23.12 20.63 2.29
CA ARG A 27 -24.28 21.11 1.54
C ARG A 27 -24.00 22.52 1.01
N LEU A 28 -23.33 22.56 -0.16
CA LEU A 28 -22.92 23.82 -0.82
C LEU A 28 -24.09 24.73 -1.18
N ASP A 29 -25.30 24.22 -1.27
CA ASP A 29 -26.54 24.95 -1.51
C ASP A 29 -27.05 25.70 -0.28
N SER A 30 -26.68 25.27 0.93
CA SER A 30 -27.12 25.86 2.19
C SER A 30 -26.01 26.56 2.96
N CYS A 31 -24.76 26.18 2.77
CA CYS A 31 -23.61 26.78 3.41
C CYS A 31 -23.19 28.08 2.70
N GLN A 32 -22.82 29.09 3.50
CA GLN A 32 -22.44 30.42 2.99
C GLN A 32 -20.95 30.43 2.61
N LEU A 33 -20.60 29.78 1.53
CA LEU A 33 -19.21 29.63 1.08
C LEU A 33 -18.94 30.40 -0.22
N SER A 34 -17.85 31.17 -0.23
CA SER A 34 -17.23 31.66 -1.44
C SER A 34 -16.48 30.53 -2.16
N LEU A 35 -16.04 30.74 -3.40
CA LEU A 35 -15.22 29.73 -4.10
C LEU A 35 -13.87 29.48 -3.43
N LYS A 36 -13.31 30.48 -2.76
CA LYS A 36 -12.07 30.34 -1.99
C LYS A 36 -12.30 29.50 -0.73
N ASP A 37 -13.45 29.69 -0.06
CA ASP A 37 -13.81 28.90 1.11
C ASP A 37 -14.05 27.42 0.73
N ILE A 38 -14.57 27.16 -0.50
CA ILE A 38 -14.67 25.80 -1.04
C ILE A 38 -13.29 25.17 -1.19
N ASP A 39 -12.30 25.91 -1.71
CA ASP A 39 -10.93 25.41 -1.81
C ASP A 39 -10.37 25.02 -0.45
N GLU A 40 -10.50 25.91 0.52
CA GLU A 40 -10.01 25.71 1.88
C GLU A 40 -10.71 24.51 2.55
N CYS A 41 -12.02 24.40 2.39
CA CYS A 41 -12.81 23.30 2.95
C CYS A 41 -12.40 21.93 2.38
N PHE A 42 -12.32 21.83 1.05
CA PHE A 42 -12.09 20.55 0.38
C PHE A 42 -10.61 20.15 0.29
N SER A 43 -9.68 21.00 0.75
CA SER A 43 -8.27 20.63 0.99
C SER A 43 -8.06 19.88 2.32
N SER A 44 -9.12 19.64 3.10
CA SER A 44 -9.07 18.86 4.35
C SER A 44 -8.71 17.40 4.12
N ASP A 45 -8.02 16.80 5.11
CA ASP A 45 -7.72 15.36 5.13
C ASP A 45 -8.98 14.48 5.36
N VAL A 46 -10.07 15.07 5.85
CA VAL A 46 -11.34 14.37 6.04
C VAL A 46 -11.99 14.08 4.68
N PRO A 47 -12.40 12.84 4.38
CA PRO A 47 -13.10 12.52 3.14
C PRO A 47 -14.41 13.29 3.03
N LEU A 48 -14.56 14.14 2.00
CA LEU A 48 -15.72 15.01 1.85
C LEU A 48 -16.58 14.63 0.65
N VAL A 49 -17.90 14.73 0.86
CA VAL A 49 -18.93 14.67 -0.20
C VAL A 49 -19.35 16.10 -0.55
N ALA A 50 -19.18 16.49 -1.80
CA ALA A 50 -19.70 17.76 -2.31
C ALA A 50 -21.13 17.56 -2.80
N THR A 51 -22.09 18.22 -2.17
CA THR A 51 -23.52 18.17 -2.55
C THR A 51 -24.04 19.59 -2.78
N CYS A 52 -24.69 19.81 -3.93
CA CYS A 52 -25.31 21.08 -4.27
C CYS A 52 -26.58 20.84 -5.08
N ARG A 53 -27.75 21.07 -4.49
CA ARG A 53 -29.05 20.76 -5.08
C ARG A 53 -29.63 21.96 -5.80
N VAL A 54 -30.14 21.75 -7.00
CA VAL A 54 -30.73 22.81 -7.84
C VAL A 54 -31.94 23.48 -7.17
N ALA A 55 -32.82 22.68 -6.54
CA ALA A 55 -33.99 23.20 -5.85
C ALA A 55 -33.63 24.10 -4.67
N ASP A 56 -32.67 23.68 -3.86
CA ASP A 56 -32.20 24.41 -2.68
C ASP A 56 -31.43 25.69 -3.07
N VAL A 57 -30.65 25.65 -4.17
CA VAL A 57 -30.03 26.88 -4.72
C VAL A 57 -31.10 27.87 -5.16
N ILE A 58 -32.18 27.42 -5.83
CA ILE A 58 -33.31 28.30 -6.19
C ILE A 58 -33.96 28.92 -4.93
N ALA A 59 -34.12 28.14 -3.87
CA ALA A 59 -34.75 28.57 -2.66
C ALA A 59 -33.87 29.55 -1.83
N ASN A 60 -32.55 29.31 -1.78
CA ASN A 60 -31.64 29.98 -0.85
C ASN A 60 -30.82 31.14 -1.47
N ASP A 61 -30.65 31.16 -2.80
CA ASP A 61 -29.83 32.21 -3.45
C ASP A 61 -30.64 33.50 -3.65
N PRO A 62 -30.28 34.61 -2.99
CA PRO A 62 -31.02 35.89 -3.10
C PRO A 62 -31.06 36.42 -4.53
N THR A 63 -30.09 36.12 -5.36
CA THR A 63 -30.01 36.60 -6.76
C THR A 63 -31.07 35.95 -7.66
N LEU A 64 -31.65 34.84 -7.23
CA LEU A 64 -32.66 34.07 -7.95
C LEU A 64 -34.10 34.43 -7.47
N GLN A 65 -34.27 35.21 -6.40
CA GLN A 65 -35.58 35.54 -5.82
C GLN A 65 -36.27 36.75 -6.49
N GLY A 66 -35.63 37.39 -7.48
CA GLY A 66 -36.18 38.59 -8.12
C GLY A 66 -37.47 38.32 -8.94
N PRO A 67 -38.45 39.23 -8.91
CA PRO A 67 -39.75 39.08 -9.57
C PRO A 67 -39.64 39.06 -11.11
N THR A 68 -38.50 39.48 -11.68
CA THR A 68 -38.26 39.61 -13.11
C THR A 68 -37.75 38.32 -13.78
N LEU A 69 -37.38 37.30 -12.99
CA LEU A 69 -36.87 36.03 -13.53
C LEU A 69 -37.99 35.03 -13.77
N SER A 70 -38.07 34.51 -15.00
CA SER A 70 -38.95 33.36 -15.29
C SER A 70 -38.44 32.10 -14.55
N GLU A 71 -39.30 31.16 -14.29
CA GLU A 71 -38.97 29.86 -13.66
C GLU A 71 -37.84 29.14 -14.42
N GLN A 72 -37.92 29.12 -15.75
CA GLN A 72 -36.89 28.52 -16.60
C GLN A 72 -35.54 29.25 -16.48
N SER A 73 -35.55 30.59 -16.41
CA SER A 73 -34.33 31.38 -16.22
C SER A 73 -33.69 31.15 -14.83
N ARG A 74 -34.51 30.99 -13.78
CA ARG A 74 -34.05 30.61 -12.44
C ARG A 74 -33.38 29.27 -12.45
N LYS A 75 -34.02 28.26 -13.08
CA LYS A 75 -33.48 26.90 -13.18
C LYS A 75 -32.12 26.88 -13.90
N ILE A 76 -32.01 27.58 -15.04
CA ILE A 76 -30.75 27.65 -15.81
C ILE A 76 -29.64 28.29 -14.97
N LYS A 77 -29.91 29.42 -14.30
CA LYS A 77 -28.92 30.07 -13.44
C LYS A 77 -28.54 29.22 -12.24
N ALA A 78 -29.50 28.55 -11.60
CA ALA A 78 -29.22 27.63 -10.50
C ALA A 78 -28.33 26.48 -10.95
N MET A 79 -28.56 25.90 -12.12
CA MET A 79 -27.70 24.84 -12.68
C MET A 79 -26.27 25.33 -12.94
N GLN A 80 -26.08 26.57 -13.40
CA GLN A 80 -24.74 27.16 -13.54
C GLN A 80 -24.01 27.35 -12.20
N ILE A 81 -24.75 27.74 -11.15
CA ILE A 81 -24.20 27.86 -9.78
C ILE A 81 -23.81 26.47 -9.27
N VAL A 82 -24.69 25.48 -9.40
CA VAL A 82 -24.42 24.08 -9.01
C VAL A 82 -23.18 23.56 -9.69
N GLU A 83 -23.10 23.68 -11.01
CA GLU A 83 -21.94 23.24 -11.79
C GLU A 83 -20.65 23.88 -11.26
N LYS A 84 -20.64 25.20 -11.13
CA LYS A 84 -19.47 25.96 -10.70
C LYS A 84 -18.97 25.55 -9.31
N ARG A 85 -19.90 25.34 -8.37
CA ARG A 85 -19.56 24.95 -6.99
C ARG A 85 -19.08 23.50 -6.92
N LEU A 86 -19.76 22.56 -7.60
CA LEU A 86 -19.37 21.16 -7.59
C LEU A 86 -18.02 20.91 -8.31
N VAL A 87 -17.82 21.53 -9.46
CA VAL A 87 -16.53 21.45 -10.18
C VAL A 87 -15.40 22.01 -9.31
N ARG A 88 -15.64 23.16 -8.65
CA ARG A 88 -14.63 23.74 -7.73
C ARG A 88 -14.29 22.83 -6.57
N ALA A 89 -15.28 22.20 -5.96
CA ALA A 89 -15.07 21.24 -4.87
C ALA A 89 -14.30 19.99 -5.34
N ILE A 90 -14.57 19.50 -6.56
CA ILE A 90 -13.83 18.37 -7.16
C ILE A 90 -12.36 18.77 -7.35
N GLU A 91 -12.10 19.91 -7.98
CA GLU A 91 -10.74 20.42 -8.24
C GLU A 91 -9.97 20.69 -6.93
N ALA A 92 -10.67 21.02 -5.83
CA ALA A 92 -10.10 21.24 -4.51
C ALA A 92 -9.87 19.96 -3.69
N GLY A 93 -10.27 18.76 -4.17
CA GLY A 93 -9.98 17.47 -3.53
C GLY A 93 -11.18 16.73 -2.95
N ALA A 94 -12.42 17.07 -3.35
CA ALA A 94 -13.60 16.30 -2.93
C ALA A 94 -13.43 14.80 -3.22
N ARG A 95 -13.59 13.96 -2.21
CA ARG A 95 -13.54 12.49 -2.38
C ARG A 95 -14.76 11.96 -3.13
N TYR A 96 -15.92 12.59 -2.92
CA TYR A 96 -17.20 12.23 -3.53
C TYR A 96 -17.91 13.48 -4.04
N VAL A 97 -18.67 13.34 -5.12
CA VAL A 97 -19.60 14.38 -5.59
C VAL A 97 -20.98 13.78 -5.81
N ASP A 98 -22.01 14.36 -5.16
CA ASP A 98 -23.40 13.89 -5.23
C ASP A 98 -24.20 14.75 -6.23
N VAL A 99 -24.74 14.07 -7.24
CA VAL A 99 -25.58 14.68 -8.29
C VAL A 99 -26.91 13.92 -8.42
N GLU A 100 -28.04 14.60 -8.15
CA GLU A 100 -29.37 14.00 -8.22
C GLU A 100 -29.72 13.49 -9.63
N ILE A 101 -30.50 12.40 -9.70
CA ILE A 101 -30.86 11.74 -10.95
C ILE A 101 -31.69 12.65 -11.89
N GLU A 102 -32.37 13.67 -11.35
CA GLU A 102 -33.18 14.67 -12.06
C GLU A 102 -32.33 15.74 -12.75
N VAL A 103 -31.03 15.85 -12.41
CA VAL A 103 -30.13 16.82 -13.04
C VAL A 103 -29.94 16.48 -14.52
N GLU A 104 -30.03 17.50 -15.37
CA GLU A 104 -29.94 17.35 -16.83
C GLU A 104 -28.70 16.60 -17.28
N LYS A 105 -28.87 15.73 -18.28
CA LYS A 105 -27.87 14.78 -18.75
C LYS A 105 -26.53 15.43 -19.15
N HIS A 106 -26.56 16.60 -19.78
CA HIS A 106 -25.33 17.26 -20.23
C HIS A 106 -24.51 17.80 -19.05
N LEU A 107 -25.16 18.38 -18.03
CA LEU A 107 -24.53 18.87 -16.83
C LEU A 107 -23.94 17.72 -16.00
N SER A 108 -24.73 16.67 -15.81
CA SER A 108 -24.29 15.46 -15.11
C SER A 108 -23.06 14.82 -15.76
N LYS A 109 -23.02 14.73 -17.12
CA LYS A 109 -21.87 14.20 -17.85
C LYS A 109 -20.61 15.03 -17.66
N ARG A 110 -20.74 16.36 -17.65
CA ARG A 110 -19.62 17.26 -17.48
C ARG A 110 -19.02 17.18 -16.07
N ILE A 111 -19.87 17.19 -15.05
CA ILE A 111 -19.41 17.00 -13.66
C ILE A 111 -18.72 15.64 -13.50
N ARG A 112 -19.26 14.57 -14.07
CA ARG A 112 -18.66 13.24 -14.05
C ARG A 112 -17.27 13.21 -14.72
N SER A 113 -17.11 13.87 -15.88
CA SER A 113 -15.80 13.92 -16.55
C SER A 113 -14.75 14.57 -15.65
N VAL A 114 -15.07 15.70 -15.06
CA VAL A 114 -14.17 16.39 -14.12
C VAL A 114 -13.90 15.55 -12.88
N ALA A 115 -14.92 14.84 -12.36
CA ALA A 115 -14.76 13.94 -11.21
C ALA A 115 -13.75 12.82 -11.52
N HIS A 116 -13.91 12.12 -12.63
CA HIS A 116 -13.00 11.04 -13.03
C HIS A 116 -11.57 11.54 -13.33
N GLU A 117 -11.42 12.72 -13.93
CA GLU A 117 -10.11 13.36 -14.16
C GLU A 117 -9.36 13.68 -12.86
N ASN A 118 -10.09 13.88 -11.74
CA ASN A 118 -9.54 14.19 -10.43
C ASN A 118 -9.62 13.02 -9.42
N GLY A 119 -10.03 11.82 -9.84
CA GLY A 119 -10.16 10.65 -8.96
C GLY A 119 -11.30 10.75 -7.93
N THR A 120 -12.28 11.64 -8.16
CA THR A 120 -13.47 11.81 -7.32
C THR A 120 -14.54 10.79 -7.70
N ILE A 121 -15.14 10.14 -6.71
CA ILE A 121 -16.23 9.16 -6.90
C ILE A 121 -17.53 9.89 -7.23
N PHE A 122 -18.13 9.55 -8.36
CA PHE A 122 -19.36 10.18 -8.84
C PHE A 122 -20.59 9.46 -8.33
N ILE A 123 -21.34 10.10 -7.41
CA ILE A 123 -22.59 9.59 -6.86
C ILE A 123 -23.77 10.06 -7.71
N ARG A 124 -24.68 9.13 -8.05
CA ARG A 124 -26.03 9.47 -8.53
C ARG A 124 -27.03 9.19 -7.42
N SER A 125 -27.75 10.23 -6.99
CA SER A 125 -28.69 10.13 -5.88
C SER A 125 -30.13 10.23 -6.34
N TYR A 126 -30.99 9.51 -5.65
CA TYR A 126 -32.45 9.57 -5.75
C TYR A 126 -33.07 9.70 -4.35
N HIS A 127 -34.01 10.63 -4.22
CA HIS A 127 -34.72 10.87 -2.96
C HIS A 127 -36.21 10.83 -3.23
N ASP A 128 -36.96 10.03 -2.45
CA ASP A 128 -38.41 10.02 -2.42
C ASP A 128 -38.88 10.37 -1.00
N PHE A 129 -39.45 11.56 -0.85
CA PHE A 129 -39.92 12.09 0.45
C PHE A 129 -41.33 11.67 0.79
N GLU A 130 -42.07 11.01 -0.13
CA GLU A 130 -43.47 10.64 0.04
C GLU A 130 -43.62 9.17 0.44
N GLY A 131 -42.77 8.27 -0.08
CA GLY A 131 -42.94 6.85 0.19
C GLY A 131 -41.80 5.98 -0.29
N THR A 132 -42.05 4.69 -0.29
CA THR A 132 -41.12 3.65 -0.80
C THR A 132 -41.85 2.81 -1.83
N GLY A 133 -41.35 2.85 -3.07
CA GLY A 133 -41.92 2.06 -4.18
C GLY A 133 -41.79 0.56 -4.00
N THR A 134 -42.24 -0.19 -5.00
CA THR A 134 -42.03 -1.65 -5.04
C THR A 134 -40.55 -1.99 -5.24
N PHE A 135 -40.14 -3.22 -4.92
CA PHE A 135 -38.75 -3.66 -5.15
C PHE A 135 -38.34 -3.48 -6.62
N ALA A 136 -39.25 -3.72 -7.58
CA ALA A 136 -38.96 -3.52 -9.00
C ALA A 136 -38.71 -2.04 -9.35
N ASP A 137 -39.46 -1.11 -8.75
CA ASP A 137 -39.29 0.33 -8.94
C ASP A 137 -37.96 0.79 -8.39
N LEU A 138 -37.61 0.32 -7.19
CA LEU A 138 -36.33 0.65 -6.52
C LEU A 138 -35.14 0.12 -7.34
N LEU A 139 -35.19 -1.14 -7.78
CA LEU A 139 -34.13 -1.75 -8.61
C LEU A 139 -34.02 -1.01 -9.96
N GLY A 140 -35.15 -0.67 -10.60
CA GLY A 140 -35.16 0.12 -11.82
C GLY A 140 -34.52 1.51 -11.63
N THR A 141 -34.69 2.12 -10.45
CA THR A 141 -34.02 3.39 -10.10
C THR A 141 -32.51 3.22 -9.95
N VAL A 142 -32.07 2.16 -9.29
CA VAL A 142 -30.63 1.83 -9.17
C VAL A 142 -30.02 1.64 -10.57
N GLU A 143 -30.66 0.83 -11.43
CA GLU A 143 -30.19 0.59 -12.80
C GLU A 143 -30.18 1.88 -13.65
N LYS A 144 -31.14 2.77 -13.45
CA LYS A 144 -31.16 4.08 -14.11
C LYS A 144 -29.97 4.96 -13.64
N CYS A 145 -29.62 4.97 -12.35
CA CYS A 145 -28.46 5.67 -11.84
C CYS A 145 -27.15 5.12 -12.46
N ARG A 146 -27.01 3.80 -12.53
CA ARG A 146 -25.87 3.12 -13.18
C ARG A 146 -25.77 3.43 -14.67
N TYR A 147 -26.90 3.38 -15.38
CA TYR A 147 -26.94 3.75 -16.81
C TYR A 147 -26.49 5.20 -17.04
N HIS A 148 -26.73 6.09 -16.08
CA HIS A 148 -26.25 7.48 -16.10
C HIS A 148 -24.83 7.64 -15.55
N GLY A 149 -24.11 6.54 -15.32
CA GLY A 149 -22.69 6.49 -15.05
C GLY A 149 -22.31 6.74 -13.58
N ALA A 150 -23.16 6.31 -12.64
CA ALA A 150 -22.84 6.31 -11.23
C ALA A 150 -21.68 5.35 -10.95
N ASP A 151 -20.68 5.82 -10.19
CA ASP A 151 -19.68 4.96 -9.54
C ASP A 151 -20.25 4.43 -8.22
N LEU A 152 -21.15 5.21 -7.59
CA LEU A 152 -21.89 4.87 -6.38
C LEU A 152 -23.34 5.35 -6.52
N VAL A 153 -24.31 4.50 -6.21
CA VAL A 153 -25.73 4.87 -6.19
C VAL A 153 -26.14 5.23 -4.77
N LYS A 154 -26.80 6.38 -4.58
CA LYS A 154 -27.45 6.76 -3.32
C LYS A 154 -28.97 6.74 -3.51
N LEU A 155 -29.69 5.92 -2.74
CA LEU A 155 -31.13 5.78 -2.81
C LEU A 155 -31.73 5.98 -1.42
N VAL A 156 -32.57 7.01 -1.27
CA VAL A 156 -33.18 7.36 0.02
C VAL A 156 -34.68 7.54 -0.17
N THR A 157 -35.50 6.78 0.56
CA THR A 157 -36.96 6.83 0.47
C THR A 157 -37.59 7.01 1.83
N MET A 158 -38.84 7.52 1.88
CA MET A 158 -39.61 7.62 3.12
C MET A 158 -40.20 6.25 3.46
N ALA A 159 -39.93 5.71 4.65
CA ALA A 159 -40.59 4.52 5.15
C ALA A 159 -41.73 4.85 6.08
N HIS A 160 -42.88 4.23 5.83
CA HIS A 160 -44.07 4.26 6.68
C HIS A 160 -44.25 2.95 7.45
N SER A 161 -43.55 1.88 7.06
CA SER A 161 -43.64 0.56 7.66
C SER A 161 -42.29 -0.18 7.64
N GLN A 162 -42.20 -1.29 8.37
CA GLN A 162 -41.03 -2.19 8.31
C GLN A 162 -40.91 -2.85 6.93
N ASP A 163 -41.98 -3.14 6.26
CA ASP A 163 -41.99 -3.70 4.89
C ASP A 163 -41.32 -2.75 3.88
N ASP A 164 -41.44 -1.44 4.07
CA ASP A 164 -40.72 -0.43 3.27
C ASP A 164 -39.21 -0.52 3.48
N VAL A 165 -38.79 -0.63 4.73
CA VAL A 165 -37.38 -0.82 5.10
C VAL A 165 -36.83 -2.11 4.50
N ASP A 166 -37.57 -3.23 4.63
CA ASP A 166 -37.13 -4.53 4.15
C ASP A 166 -36.94 -4.55 2.63
N ARG A 167 -37.82 -3.84 1.88
CA ARG A 167 -37.67 -3.68 0.42
C ARG A 167 -36.38 -2.93 0.04
N VAL A 168 -36.08 -1.83 0.72
CA VAL A 168 -34.85 -1.08 0.46
C VAL A 168 -33.61 -1.91 0.85
N MET A 169 -33.66 -2.59 1.99
CA MET A 169 -32.54 -3.43 2.45
C MET A 169 -32.29 -4.63 1.53
N SER A 170 -33.31 -5.16 0.87
CA SER A 170 -33.18 -6.28 -0.09
C SER A 170 -32.38 -5.89 -1.36
N LEU A 171 -32.20 -4.60 -1.64
CA LEU A 171 -31.35 -4.16 -2.75
C LEU A 171 -29.89 -4.60 -2.57
N TYR A 172 -29.40 -4.71 -1.35
CA TYR A 172 -28.04 -5.15 -1.04
C TYR A 172 -27.78 -6.63 -1.36
N ASP A 173 -28.83 -7.43 -1.59
CA ASP A 173 -28.68 -8.83 -1.97
C ASP A 173 -28.35 -9.00 -3.48
N CYS A 174 -28.54 -7.94 -4.28
CA CYS A 174 -28.32 -7.95 -5.73
C CYS A 174 -27.60 -6.72 -6.28
N CYS A 175 -27.25 -5.75 -5.45
CA CYS A 175 -26.61 -4.51 -5.87
C CYS A 175 -25.38 -4.24 -5.00
N ASP A 176 -24.24 -4.10 -5.67
CA ASP A 176 -23.00 -3.55 -5.10
C ASP A 176 -22.96 -2.02 -5.34
N ASP A 177 -21.99 -1.33 -4.76
CA ASP A 177 -21.76 0.12 -4.88
C ASP A 177 -23.04 0.93 -4.61
N LEU A 178 -23.67 0.65 -3.45
CA LEU A 178 -24.94 1.21 -3.04
C LEU A 178 -24.88 1.83 -1.65
N VAL A 179 -25.48 3.02 -1.49
CA VAL A 179 -25.88 3.62 -0.22
C VAL A 179 -27.39 3.79 -0.22
N ALA A 180 -28.11 2.86 0.39
CA ALA A 180 -29.57 2.88 0.44
C ALA A 180 -30.07 2.73 1.87
N PHE A 181 -30.99 3.60 2.27
CA PHE A 181 -31.66 3.59 3.57
C PHE A 181 -32.97 4.38 3.49
N CYS A 182 -33.74 4.34 4.57
CA CYS A 182 -35.03 5.04 4.64
C CYS A 182 -34.98 6.25 5.60
N MET A 183 -35.81 7.24 5.28
CA MET A 183 -36.18 8.37 6.14
C MET A 183 -37.40 8.00 7.00
N GLY A 184 -37.73 8.88 7.94
CA GLY A 184 -38.85 8.71 8.88
C GLY A 184 -38.48 7.83 10.07
N GLU A 185 -39.37 7.79 11.07
CA GLU A 185 -39.12 7.04 12.31
C GLU A 185 -39.02 5.53 12.05
N ALA A 186 -39.86 4.98 11.17
CA ALA A 186 -39.78 3.58 10.76
C ALA A 186 -38.46 3.24 10.05
N GLY A 187 -37.91 4.21 9.33
CA GLY A 187 -36.65 4.08 8.59
C GLY A 187 -35.36 4.25 9.42
N LYS A 188 -35.49 4.76 10.65
CA LYS A 188 -34.33 5.19 11.47
C LYS A 188 -33.23 4.14 11.58
N GLN A 189 -33.57 2.89 11.84
CA GLN A 189 -32.62 1.77 12.00
C GLN A 189 -31.97 1.33 10.67
N SER A 190 -32.59 1.62 9.54
CA SER A 190 -32.03 1.26 8.23
C SER A 190 -30.69 1.94 7.95
N ARG A 191 -30.40 3.06 8.60
CA ARG A 191 -29.11 3.77 8.52
C ARG A 191 -27.94 3.00 9.15
N VAL A 192 -28.22 2.17 10.15
CA VAL A 192 -27.22 1.23 10.71
C VAL A 192 -27.18 -0.06 9.90
N GLU A 193 -28.36 -0.59 9.55
CA GLU A 193 -28.48 -1.84 8.78
C GLU A 193 -27.83 -1.75 7.39
N CYS A 194 -27.87 -0.58 6.73
CA CYS A 194 -27.22 -0.41 5.44
C CYS A 194 -25.69 -0.65 5.52
N LEU A 195 -25.03 -0.20 6.60
CA LEU A 195 -23.61 -0.48 6.85
C LEU A 195 -23.35 -1.97 7.04
N ARG A 196 -24.22 -2.64 7.80
CA ARG A 196 -24.15 -4.09 8.01
C ARG A 196 -24.29 -4.84 6.69
N ARG A 197 -25.12 -4.35 5.78
CA ARG A 197 -25.35 -4.93 4.44
C ARG A 197 -24.26 -4.62 3.44
N GLY A 198 -23.41 -3.63 3.70
CA GLY A 198 -22.26 -3.33 2.86
C GLY A 198 -22.23 -1.93 2.27
N ALA A 199 -23.11 -1.02 2.69
CA ALA A 199 -22.94 0.38 2.32
C ALA A 199 -21.56 0.89 2.77
N PRO A 200 -20.84 1.64 1.94
CA PRO A 200 -19.52 2.18 2.29
C PRO A 200 -19.63 3.17 3.46
N TYR A 201 -20.72 3.89 3.57
CA TYR A 201 -20.99 4.83 4.65
C TYR A 201 -22.50 5.01 4.86
N THR A 202 -22.87 5.62 5.98
CA THR A 202 -24.23 6.06 6.29
C THR A 202 -24.24 7.53 6.68
N TYR A 203 -25.42 8.12 6.80
CA TYR A 203 -25.59 9.55 7.10
C TYR A 203 -26.03 9.81 8.54
N ALA A 204 -25.40 10.79 9.19
CA ALA A 204 -25.78 11.34 10.49
C ALA A 204 -25.87 12.86 10.44
N ALA A 205 -26.62 13.47 11.36
CA ALA A 205 -26.59 14.90 11.60
C ALA A 205 -25.40 15.26 12.53
N LEU A 206 -24.88 16.48 12.45
CA LEU A 206 -23.83 16.92 13.36
C LEU A 206 -24.34 16.94 14.82
N THR A 207 -25.53 17.49 15.02
CA THR A 207 -26.26 17.49 16.30
C THR A 207 -27.74 17.14 16.06
N ALA A 208 -28.49 16.90 17.13
CA ALA A 208 -29.94 16.62 17.03
C ALA A 208 -30.73 17.76 16.37
N ASP A 209 -30.33 19.00 16.63
CA ASP A 209 -31.02 20.20 16.13
C ASP A 209 -30.65 20.52 14.66
N GLU A 210 -29.59 19.91 14.14
CA GLU A 210 -29.11 20.12 12.78
C GLU A 210 -29.47 18.93 11.84
N ALA A 211 -30.50 18.18 12.19
CA ALA A 211 -30.95 17.06 11.34
C ALA A 211 -31.48 17.59 10.00
N ALA A 212 -30.89 17.15 8.90
CA ALA A 212 -31.28 17.54 7.55
C ALA A 212 -32.48 16.74 6.99
N ALA A 213 -32.89 15.67 7.66
CA ALA A 213 -33.99 14.81 7.24
C ALA A 213 -34.63 14.08 8.42
N PRO A 214 -35.94 13.75 8.35
CA PRO A 214 -36.64 13.00 9.39
C PRO A 214 -35.97 11.66 9.70
N GLY A 215 -35.84 11.31 10.98
CA GLY A 215 -35.23 10.06 11.43
C GLY A 215 -33.68 10.01 11.28
N GLN A 216 -33.04 11.13 11.06
CA GLN A 216 -31.57 11.23 11.06
C GLN A 216 -31.05 11.20 12.50
N TRP A 217 -30.06 10.32 12.72
CA TRP A 217 -29.39 10.22 14.03
C TRP A 217 -28.38 11.35 14.23
N PRO A 218 -28.23 11.91 15.44
CA PRO A 218 -27.05 12.68 15.80
C PRO A 218 -25.77 11.83 15.65
N MET A 219 -24.67 12.46 15.27
CA MET A 219 -23.40 11.79 15.02
C MET A 219 -22.94 10.90 16.18
N ASP A 220 -23.01 11.41 17.42
CA ASP A 220 -22.57 10.67 18.61
C ASP A 220 -23.41 9.42 18.87
N GLU A 221 -24.74 9.53 18.71
CA GLU A 221 -25.64 8.38 18.83
C GLU A 221 -25.38 7.36 17.73
N MET A 222 -25.13 7.82 16.49
CA MET A 222 -24.80 6.94 15.36
C MET A 222 -23.47 6.24 15.61
N LYS A 223 -22.43 6.95 16.08
CA LYS A 223 -21.14 6.36 16.47
C LYS A 223 -21.33 5.27 17.54
N ALA A 224 -22.11 5.55 18.57
CA ALA A 224 -22.42 4.58 19.61
C ALA A 224 -23.16 3.35 19.08
N ALA A 225 -24.10 3.53 18.17
CA ALA A 225 -24.87 2.44 17.56
C ALA A 225 -24.03 1.55 16.62
N VAL A 226 -23.10 2.16 15.88
CA VAL A 226 -22.27 1.46 14.86
C VAL A 226 -21.02 0.85 15.47
N TYR A 227 -20.33 1.56 16.35
CA TYR A 227 -19.03 1.15 16.87
C TYR A 227 -19.07 0.62 18.30
N GLY A 228 -20.13 0.92 19.05
CA GLY A 228 -20.26 0.50 20.45
C GLY A 228 -19.12 1.06 21.30
N LYS A 229 -18.33 0.16 21.90
CA LYS A 229 -17.14 0.52 22.71
C LYS A 229 -15.82 0.24 21.97
N HIS A 230 -15.85 0.10 20.64
CA HIS A 230 -14.63 -0.14 19.88
C HIS A 230 -13.80 1.15 19.80
N ASN A 231 -12.55 1.05 20.20
CA ASN A 231 -11.59 2.14 20.11
C ASN A 231 -10.82 2.02 18.79
N PHE A 232 -10.58 3.15 18.14
CA PHE A 232 -9.79 3.22 16.92
C PHE A 232 -8.34 3.57 17.26
N ILE A 233 -7.42 3.18 16.37
CA ILE A 233 -6.02 3.52 16.55
C ILE A 233 -5.74 4.96 16.10
N GLU A 234 -4.86 5.63 16.84
CA GLU A 234 -4.20 6.87 16.44
C GLU A 234 -2.71 6.76 16.73
N SER A 235 -1.87 7.24 15.83
CA SER A 235 -0.43 7.24 16.04
C SER A 235 0.15 8.66 16.00
N PRO A 236 1.20 8.94 16.77
CA PRO A 236 2.07 10.08 16.48
C PRO A 236 2.73 9.88 15.12
N VAL A 237 3.50 10.87 14.66
CA VAL A 237 4.32 10.70 13.45
C VAL A 237 5.41 9.67 13.70
N LEU A 238 5.30 8.49 13.06
CA LEU A 238 6.22 7.37 13.25
C LEU A 238 7.39 7.43 12.28
N GLN A 239 8.61 7.34 12.79
CA GLN A 239 9.82 7.28 11.97
C GLN A 239 10.02 5.87 11.42
N MET A 240 10.05 5.72 10.08
CA MET A 240 10.34 4.42 9.45
C MET A 240 11.85 4.12 9.45
N PRO A 241 12.24 2.83 9.58
CA PRO A 241 13.63 2.42 9.48
C PRO A 241 14.15 2.60 8.04
N CYS A 242 15.46 2.59 7.84
CA CYS A 242 16.01 2.57 6.49
C CYS A 242 15.75 1.23 5.79
N SER A 243 15.57 1.28 4.47
CA SER A 243 15.43 0.10 3.64
C SER A 243 16.66 -0.82 3.75
N LYS A 244 16.47 -2.01 4.32
CA LYS A 244 17.57 -2.97 4.45
C LYS A 244 18.12 -3.40 3.09
N SER A 245 17.25 -3.48 2.07
CA SER A 245 17.65 -3.86 0.72
C SER A 245 18.54 -2.79 0.06
N PHE A 246 18.27 -1.52 0.34
CA PHE A 246 19.06 -0.40 -0.12
C PHE A 246 20.36 -0.30 0.69
N ALA A 247 20.25 -0.36 2.02
CA ALA A 247 21.37 -0.23 2.94
C ALA A 247 22.47 -1.29 2.71
N GLN A 248 22.10 -2.57 2.57
CA GLN A 248 23.08 -3.63 2.30
C GLN A 248 23.87 -3.37 1.01
N ARG A 249 23.19 -2.92 -0.06
CA ARG A 249 23.84 -2.57 -1.34
C ARG A 249 24.79 -1.39 -1.17
N ALA A 250 24.36 -0.34 -0.47
CA ALA A 250 25.14 0.85 -0.23
C ALA A 250 26.39 0.55 0.64
N ILE A 251 26.22 -0.24 1.71
CA ILE A 251 27.32 -0.65 2.61
C ILE A 251 28.38 -1.45 1.85
N ILE A 252 27.97 -2.43 1.06
CA ILE A 252 28.91 -3.25 0.25
C ILE A 252 29.56 -2.38 -0.83
N ALA A 253 28.82 -1.51 -1.52
CA ALA A 253 29.42 -0.61 -2.52
C ALA A 253 30.42 0.37 -1.90
N ALA A 254 30.12 0.91 -0.71
CA ALA A 254 31.04 1.76 0.06
C ALA A 254 32.29 1.00 0.49
N ALA A 255 32.17 -0.25 0.91
CA ALA A 255 33.31 -1.09 1.25
C ALA A 255 34.24 -1.35 0.06
N LEU A 256 33.72 -1.38 -1.16
CA LEU A 256 34.49 -1.57 -2.39
C LEU A 256 35.10 -0.25 -2.95
N ALA A 257 34.65 0.88 -2.45
CA ALA A 257 35.04 2.20 -2.97
C ALA A 257 36.45 2.63 -2.58
N ASP A 258 37.03 3.54 -3.38
CA ASP A 258 38.27 4.24 -3.06
C ASP A 258 37.92 5.52 -2.29
N GLY A 259 38.40 5.61 -1.02
CA GLY A 259 38.15 6.72 -0.11
C GLY A 259 37.06 6.44 0.93
N GLU A 260 36.61 7.50 1.62
CA GLU A 260 35.64 7.46 2.70
C GLU A 260 34.23 7.85 2.19
N SER A 261 33.25 7.02 2.44
CA SER A 261 31.81 7.25 2.14
C SER A 261 31.04 7.49 3.43
N HIS A 262 30.01 8.38 3.35
CA HIS A 262 29.12 8.66 4.46
C HIS A 262 27.69 8.23 4.08
N LEU A 263 27.15 7.23 4.81
CA LEU A 263 25.80 6.75 4.64
C LEU A 263 24.92 7.26 5.80
N LYS A 264 24.00 8.18 5.51
CA LYS A 264 23.11 8.83 6.49
C LYS A 264 21.76 8.12 6.57
N GLY A 265 21.10 8.23 7.71
CA GLY A 265 19.77 7.64 7.92
C GLY A 265 19.81 6.12 8.17
N TYR A 266 20.95 5.58 8.54
CA TYR A 266 21.12 4.18 8.86
C TYR A 266 20.27 3.77 10.08
N THR A 267 19.64 2.60 9.99
CA THR A 267 18.98 1.93 11.12
C THR A 267 19.59 0.54 11.29
N PRO A 268 20.07 0.16 12.48
CA PRO A 268 20.61 -1.16 12.71
C PRO A 268 19.52 -2.22 12.57
N CYS A 269 19.87 -3.33 11.94
CA CYS A 269 19.08 -4.57 11.93
C CYS A 269 20.03 -5.74 11.60
N GLY A 270 19.61 -6.97 11.90
CA GLY A 270 20.46 -8.15 11.73
C GLY A 270 21.05 -8.29 10.32
N ASP A 271 20.29 -7.96 9.28
CA ASP A 271 20.73 -8.03 7.88
C ASP A 271 21.74 -6.91 7.53
N ASN A 272 21.57 -5.70 8.06
CA ASN A 272 22.50 -4.57 7.85
C ASN A 272 23.82 -4.77 8.63
N GLU A 273 23.73 -5.28 9.85
CA GLU A 273 24.91 -5.62 10.67
C GLU A 273 25.75 -6.73 10.01
N ALA A 274 25.08 -7.71 9.37
CA ALA A 274 25.77 -8.73 8.59
C ALA A 274 26.54 -8.12 7.39
N ALA A 275 25.97 -7.11 6.70
CA ALA A 275 26.65 -6.40 5.62
C ALA A 275 27.87 -5.61 6.14
N ILE A 276 27.76 -4.94 7.30
CA ILE A 276 28.90 -4.28 7.96
C ILE A 276 29.98 -5.30 8.33
N PHE A 277 29.59 -6.44 8.90
CA PHE A 277 30.52 -7.50 9.26
C PHE A 277 31.27 -8.03 8.03
N VAL A 278 30.57 -8.32 6.93
CA VAL A 278 31.19 -8.73 5.65
C VAL A 278 32.13 -7.63 5.15
N SER A 279 31.72 -6.36 5.16
CA SER A 279 32.56 -5.23 4.71
C SER A 279 33.85 -5.13 5.47
N ARG A 280 33.82 -5.30 6.80
CA ARG A 280 35.03 -5.32 7.66
C ARG A 280 35.94 -6.50 7.33
N ASN A 281 35.37 -7.68 7.09
CA ASN A 281 36.15 -8.87 6.71
C ASN A 281 36.73 -8.77 5.28
N LEU A 282 36.14 -7.98 4.40
CA LEU A 282 36.71 -7.62 3.11
C LEU A 282 37.85 -6.60 3.24
N GLY A 283 38.10 -6.04 4.42
CA GLY A 283 39.20 -5.11 4.72
C GLY A 283 38.81 -3.65 4.81
N ALA A 284 37.50 -3.31 4.69
CA ALA A 284 37.05 -1.93 4.89
C ALA A 284 37.00 -1.55 6.37
N ASP A 285 37.32 -0.29 6.71
CA ASP A 285 37.05 0.25 8.03
C ASP A 285 35.62 0.84 8.04
N VAL A 286 34.80 0.34 8.95
CA VAL A 286 33.38 0.74 9.06
C VAL A 286 33.11 1.22 10.47
N GLN A 287 32.72 2.48 10.62
CA GLN A 287 32.33 3.11 11.86
C GLN A 287 30.86 3.48 11.84
N VAL A 288 30.12 3.10 12.89
CA VAL A 288 28.70 3.38 13.06
C VAL A 288 28.53 4.36 14.22
N GLU A 289 27.97 5.53 13.95
CA GLU A 289 27.72 6.59 14.91
C GLU A 289 26.25 7.01 14.85
N GLY A 290 25.40 6.37 15.66
CA GLY A 290 23.95 6.59 15.63
C GLY A 290 23.35 6.19 14.28
N SER A 291 22.80 7.17 13.54
CA SER A 291 22.22 6.96 12.20
C SER A 291 23.21 7.20 11.06
N ASP A 292 24.48 7.42 11.34
CA ASP A 292 25.52 7.65 10.35
C ASP A 292 26.50 6.48 10.29
N VAL A 293 26.83 6.02 9.09
CA VAL A 293 27.83 4.99 8.85
C VAL A 293 28.92 5.57 7.95
N LYS A 294 30.13 5.61 8.48
CA LYS A 294 31.34 5.99 7.74
C LYS A 294 32.07 4.74 7.29
N VAL A 295 32.42 4.67 6.03
CA VAL A 295 33.05 3.50 5.42
C VAL A 295 34.27 3.94 4.65
N SER A 296 35.48 3.64 5.18
CA SER A 296 36.71 3.74 4.42
C SER A 296 36.93 2.45 3.64
N GLY A 297 36.66 2.50 2.34
CA GLY A 297 36.64 1.33 1.49
C GLY A 297 38.01 0.83 1.08
N ILE A 298 38.06 -0.38 0.50
CA ILE A 298 39.31 -1.06 0.14
C ILE A 298 39.94 -0.56 -1.16
N GLY A 299 39.22 0.19 -2.02
CA GLY A 299 39.72 0.86 -3.20
C GLY A 299 40.58 -0.02 -4.11
N ALA A 300 41.81 0.40 -4.37
CA ALA A 300 42.73 -0.32 -5.26
C ALA A 300 43.15 -1.70 -4.73
N SER A 301 42.96 -1.96 -3.43
CA SER A 301 43.23 -3.28 -2.82
C SER A 301 42.19 -4.33 -3.12
N ALA A 302 41.07 -3.96 -3.76
CA ALA A 302 39.95 -4.84 -4.06
C ALA A 302 40.31 -6.08 -4.94
N GLY A 303 41.46 -6.05 -5.63
CA GLY A 303 41.96 -7.18 -6.42
C GLY A 303 42.90 -8.14 -5.68
N CYS A 304 43.14 -7.95 -4.38
CA CYS A 304 44.19 -8.66 -3.60
C CYS A 304 43.66 -9.25 -2.28
N LEU A 305 42.38 -9.76 -2.26
CA LEU A 305 41.77 -10.33 -1.06
C LEU A 305 42.19 -11.82 -0.85
N GLY A 306 43.52 -12.08 -0.83
CA GLY A 306 44.11 -13.43 -0.80
C GLY A 306 43.95 -14.18 0.52
N ASP A 307 43.76 -13.49 1.61
CA ASP A 307 43.76 -14.06 2.97
C ASP A 307 42.33 -14.46 3.45
N ILE A 308 41.31 -14.15 2.66
CA ILE A 308 39.93 -14.48 3.04
C ILE A 308 39.64 -15.94 2.70
N THR A 309 39.39 -16.74 3.74
CA THR A 309 39.04 -18.17 3.61
C THR A 309 37.60 -18.46 3.97
N ASP A 310 36.99 -17.62 4.82
CA ASP A 310 35.60 -17.76 5.27
C ASP A 310 34.94 -16.41 5.49
N LEU A 311 33.64 -16.33 5.23
CA LEU A 311 32.81 -15.17 5.48
C LEU A 311 31.44 -15.59 6.03
N ASN A 312 31.05 -14.97 7.15
CA ASN A 312 29.73 -15.18 7.72
C ASN A 312 28.77 -14.09 7.22
N VAL A 313 27.74 -14.48 6.50
CA VAL A 313 26.72 -13.59 5.92
C VAL A 313 25.48 -13.41 6.83
N GLY A 314 25.58 -13.83 8.09
CA GLY A 314 24.49 -13.71 9.06
C GLY A 314 23.29 -14.56 8.68
N GLU A 315 22.13 -13.97 8.69
CA GLU A 315 20.85 -14.58 8.30
C GLU A 315 20.30 -14.00 6.98
N SER A 316 21.09 -13.15 6.30
CA SER A 316 20.63 -12.41 5.12
C SER A 316 20.71 -13.21 3.82
N GLY A 317 19.54 -13.56 3.27
CA GLY A 317 19.46 -14.21 1.95
C GLY A 317 19.86 -13.29 0.80
N LEU A 318 19.65 -11.98 0.91
CA LEU A 318 20.09 -10.99 -0.07
C LEU A 318 21.62 -10.88 -0.06
N LEU A 319 22.20 -10.65 1.12
CA LEU A 319 23.65 -10.50 1.27
C LEU A 319 24.40 -11.73 0.76
N THR A 320 23.92 -12.94 1.12
CA THR A 320 24.49 -14.21 0.62
C THR A 320 24.60 -14.23 -0.90
N ARG A 321 23.49 -13.93 -1.58
CA ARG A 321 23.46 -13.97 -3.05
C ARG A 321 24.28 -12.85 -3.70
N MET A 322 24.40 -11.69 -3.05
CA MET A 322 25.26 -10.60 -3.51
C MET A 322 26.75 -10.94 -3.34
N VAL A 323 27.11 -11.55 -2.23
CA VAL A 323 28.52 -11.84 -1.88
C VAL A 323 29.07 -13.01 -2.73
N ILE A 324 28.26 -13.99 -3.14
CA ILE A 324 28.72 -15.12 -3.97
C ILE A 324 29.51 -14.65 -5.20
N PRO A 325 28.98 -13.83 -6.13
CA PRO A 325 29.78 -13.40 -7.29
C PRO A 325 30.89 -12.40 -6.92
N LEU A 326 30.74 -11.64 -5.84
CA LEU A 326 31.79 -10.72 -5.37
C LEU A 326 33.04 -11.47 -4.92
N VAL A 327 32.89 -12.46 -4.05
CA VAL A 327 34.08 -13.24 -3.60
C VAL A 327 34.66 -14.09 -4.73
N ALA A 328 33.84 -14.58 -5.65
CA ALA A 328 34.34 -15.26 -6.85
C ALA A 328 35.24 -14.33 -7.70
N GLN A 329 34.91 -13.04 -7.80
CA GLN A 329 35.67 -12.10 -8.62
C GLN A 329 36.90 -11.53 -7.89
N LEU A 330 36.77 -11.27 -6.58
CA LEU A 330 37.76 -10.52 -5.81
C LEU A 330 38.78 -11.42 -5.06
N CYS A 331 38.39 -12.66 -4.72
CA CYS A 331 39.23 -13.56 -3.95
C CYS A 331 39.91 -14.59 -4.88
N PRO A 332 41.28 -14.66 -4.90
CA PRO A 332 41.98 -15.63 -5.76
C PRO A 332 41.81 -17.07 -5.26
N ASN A 333 41.60 -17.26 -3.97
CA ASN A 333 41.40 -18.53 -3.33
C ASN A 333 39.91 -18.88 -3.16
N GLN A 334 39.62 -20.15 -2.83
CA GLN A 334 38.29 -20.57 -2.47
C GLN A 334 37.87 -19.93 -1.15
N VAL A 335 36.62 -19.40 -1.11
CA VAL A 335 36.02 -18.82 0.11
C VAL A 335 34.82 -19.66 0.53
N THR A 336 34.74 -19.96 1.83
CA THR A 336 33.59 -20.63 2.42
C THR A 336 32.60 -19.58 2.96
N LEU A 337 31.38 -19.54 2.44
CA LEU A 337 30.32 -18.70 2.97
C LEU A 337 29.51 -19.48 4.01
N THR A 338 29.37 -18.91 5.21
CA THR A 338 28.61 -19.48 6.31
C THR A 338 27.46 -18.55 6.69
N GLY A 339 26.46 -19.07 7.39
CA GLY A 339 25.28 -18.31 7.81
C GLY A 339 24.72 -18.79 9.14
N LYS A 340 23.57 -18.23 9.54
CA LYS A 340 22.90 -18.53 10.83
C LYS A 340 21.39 -18.73 10.64
N LYS A 341 20.77 -19.38 11.61
CA LYS A 341 19.31 -19.51 11.79
C LYS A 341 18.56 -19.93 10.51
N THR A 342 17.57 -19.12 10.05
CA THR A 342 16.70 -19.40 8.90
C THR A 342 17.42 -19.48 7.56
N LEU A 343 18.67 -19.04 7.49
CA LEU A 343 19.46 -19.15 6.28
C LEU A 343 20.08 -20.57 6.09
N LEU A 344 20.29 -21.29 7.20
CA LEU A 344 20.83 -22.65 7.17
C LEU A 344 19.84 -23.60 6.46
N GLY A 345 20.33 -24.31 5.43
CA GLY A 345 19.51 -25.21 4.62
C GLY A 345 18.52 -24.52 3.67
N ARG A 346 18.44 -23.18 3.67
CA ARG A 346 17.59 -22.44 2.73
C ARG A 346 18.13 -22.54 1.31
N PRO A 347 17.35 -23.01 0.33
CA PRO A 347 17.79 -23.14 -1.06
C PRO A 347 18.20 -21.79 -1.68
N LEU A 348 19.38 -21.77 -2.30
CA LEU A 348 19.85 -20.65 -3.11
C LEU A 348 19.55 -20.94 -4.59
N THR A 349 18.26 -21.10 -4.88
CA THR A 349 17.75 -21.53 -6.19
C THR A 349 18.27 -20.62 -7.31
N GLY A 350 18.74 -21.20 -8.41
CA GLY A 350 19.28 -20.51 -9.58
C GLY A 350 20.71 -19.97 -9.41
N ALA A 351 21.26 -19.94 -8.20
CA ALA A 351 22.57 -19.35 -7.97
C ALA A 351 23.69 -20.21 -8.57
N LYS A 352 23.58 -21.53 -8.46
CA LYS A 352 24.59 -22.46 -9.03
C LYS A 352 24.66 -22.33 -10.55
N GLU A 353 23.54 -22.40 -11.23
CA GLU A 353 23.42 -22.30 -12.68
C GLU A 353 23.98 -20.99 -13.21
N ILE A 354 23.70 -19.87 -12.49
CA ILE A 354 24.23 -18.56 -12.86
C ILE A 354 25.74 -18.50 -12.67
N MET A 355 26.29 -19.03 -11.57
CA MET A 355 27.72 -19.04 -11.33
C MET A 355 28.46 -19.96 -12.32
N ASP A 356 27.89 -21.10 -12.64
CA ASP A 356 28.43 -22.03 -13.66
C ASP A 356 28.44 -21.34 -15.04
N ALA A 357 27.43 -20.58 -15.42
CA ALA A 357 27.38 -19.82 -16.68
C ALA A 357 28.51 -18.77 -16.78
N PHE A 358 28.95 -18.21 -15.67
CA PHE A 358 30.12 -17.33 -15.58
C PHE A 358 31.44 -18.08 -15.32
N GLY A 359 31.42 -19.41 -15.35
CA GLY A 359 32.61 -20.27 -15.20
C GLY A 359 33.21 -20.30 -13.78
N ALA A 360 32.47 -19.77 -12.79
CA ALA A 360 32.84 -19.87 -11.39
C ALA A 360 32.17 -21.10 -10.75
N LYS A 361 32.77 -21.64 -9.69
CA LYS A 361 32.26 -22.82 -9.00
C LYS A 361 31.59 -22.40 -7.67
N SER A 362 30.41 -22.96 -7.42
CA SER A 362 29.73 -22.87 -6.13
C SER A 362 29.20 -24.26 -5.74
N GLN A 363 29.47 -24.67 -4.51
CA GLN A 363 29.08 -26.02 -4.03
C GLN A 363 28.78 -25.97 -2.54
N SER A 364 27.65 -26.55 -2.11
CA SER A 364 27.35 -26.74 -0.69
C SER A 364 28.37 -27.66 -0.03
N CYS A 365 28.72 -27.38 1.24
CA CYS A 365 29.64 -28.22 2.01
C CYS A 365 29.00 -29.55 2.43
N ASN A 366 27.68 -29.71 2.31
CA ASN A 366 26.90 -30.83 2.78
C ASN A 366 26.55 -31.86 1.67
N ASP A 367 27.34 -31.96 0.60
CA ASP A 367 27.16 -32.89 -0.54
C ASP A 367 25.74 -32.95 -1.14
N GLY A 368 24.86 -31.96 -0.86
CA GLY A 368 23.51 -31.86 -1.40
C GLY A 368 23.49 -31.32 -2.84
N GLU A 369 22.52 -31.78 -3.65
CA GLU A 369 22.32 -31.28 -5.01
C GLU A 369 21.88 -29.81 -5.03
N VAL A 370 21.22 -29.34 -3.95
CA VAL A 370 20.68 -27.97 -3.80
C VAL A 370 21.72 -27.09 -3.14
N LEU A 371 22.07 -25.97 -3.79
CA LEU A 371 23.01 -25.00 -3.20
C LEU A 371 22.40 -24.32 -1.96
N CYS A 372 23.05 -24.47 -0.82
CA CYS A 372 22.71 -23.80 0.46
C CYS A 372 23.98 -23.54 1.28
N VAL A 373 23.90 -22.63 2.27
CA VAL A 373 25.01 -22.40 3.20
C VAL A 373 25.09 -23.53 4.25
N PRO A 374 26.30 -23.91 4.68
CA PRO A 374 27.63 -23.45 4.23
C PRO A 374 27.98 -23.88 2.80
N LEU A 375 28.61 -22.98 2.06
CA LEU A 375 29.00 -23.28 0.67
C LEU A 375 30.39 -22.72 0.33
N ASN A 376 31.06 -23.42 -0.58
CA ASN A 376 32.35 -23.00 -1.13
C ASN A 376 32.13 -22.25 -2.45
N VAL A 377 32.83 -21.13 -2.61
CA VAL A 377 32.83 -20.32 -3.83
C VAL A 377 34.25 -20.20 -4.35
N LYS A 378 34.45 -20.40 -5.66
CA LYS A 378 35.76 -20.24 -6.31
C LYS A 378 35.57 -19.65 -7.71
N GLY A 379 36.22 -18.52 -7.96
CA GLY A 379 36.27 -17.81 -9.23
C GLY A 379 37.53 -18.07 -10.05
N PRO A 380 37.89 -17.13 -10.94
CA PRO A 380 37.20 -15.86 -11.23
C PRO A 380 35.97 -16.04 -12.14
N LEU A 381 35.16 -14.96 -12.18
CA LEU A 381 34.10 -14.85 -13.18
C LEU A 381 34.69 -14.61 -14.56
N LYS A 382 34.14 -15.29 -15.58
CA LYS A 382 34.56 -15.11 -16.97
C LYS A 382 33.75 -13.94 -17.59
N PRO A 383 34.39 -12.82 -17.96
CA PRO A 383 33.71 -11.75 -18.66
C PRO A 383 33.31 -12.13 -20.08
N GLY A 384 32.35 -11.42 -20.65
CA GLY A 384 31.83 -11.66 -21.99
C GLY A 384 30.31 -11.65 -22.04
N ARG A 385 29.70 -12.15 -23.13
CA ARG A 385 28.25 -12.30 -23.23
C ARG A 385 27.78 -13.57 -22.56
N THR A 386 26.88 -13.46 -21.61
CA THR A 386 26.32 -14.59 -20.85
C THR A 386 24.79 -14.41 -20.72
N ASP A 387 24.05 -15.45 -21.10
CA ASP A 387 22.61 -15.52 -20.96
C ASP A 387 22.29 -16.28 -19.67
N ILE A 388 21.41 -15.75 -18.84
CA ILE A 388 21.00 -16.31 -17.54
C ILE A 388 19.49 -16.22 -17.35
N SER A 389 18.92 -17.05 -16.47
CA SER A 389 17.52 -16.96 -16.06
C SER A 389 17.34 -16.01 -14.88
N GLY A 390 16.40 -15.05 -15.00
CA GLY A 390 15.99 -14.15 -13.93
C GLY A 390 14.79 -14.62 -13.11
N LYS A 391 14.21 -15.81 -13.44
CA LYS A 391 12.97 -16.31 -12.82
C LYS A 391 13.05 -16.50 -11.29
N HIS A 392 14.25 -16.67 -10.73
CA HIS A 392 14.47 -16.85 -9.29
C HIS A 392 14.71 -15.54 -8.53
N GLY A 393 14.69 -14.39 -9.23
CA GLY A 393 14.78 -13.06 -8.66
C GLY A 393 16.07 -12.32 -8.94
N SER A 394 16.19 -11.10 -8.39
CA SER A 394 17.22 -10.12 -8.71
C SER A 394 18.50 -10.21 -7.87
N GLN A 395 18.51 -10.99 -6.78
CA GLN A 395 19.57 -10.86 -5.76
C GLN A 395 20.96 -11.30 -6.22
N ILE A 396 21.07 -12.44 -6.88
CA ILE A 396 22.35 -12.90 -7.44
C ILE A 396 22.79 -12.02 -8.61
N ILE A 397 21.85 -11.50 -9.40
CA ILE A 397 22.09 -10.55 -10.49
C ILE A 397 22.68 -9.26 -9.93
N SER A 398 22.13 -8.76 -8.81
CA SER A 398 22.72 -7.59 -8.09
C SER A 398 24.18 -7.82 -7.74
N GLY A 399 24.52 -9.00 -7.23
CA GLY A 399 25.90 -9.38 -6.94
C GLY A 399 26.80 -9.42 -8.17
N LEU A 400 26.30 -9.97 -9.29
CA LEU A 400 27.02 -9.96 -10.57
C LEU A 400 27.30 -8.53 -11.06
N LEU A 401 26.29 -7.64 -11.00
CA LEU A 401 26.45 -6.25 -11.42
C LEU A 401 27.45 -5.47 -10.54
N MET A 402 27.62 -5.87 -9.28
CA MET A 402 28.64 -5.32 -8.38
C MET A 402 30.03 -5.96 -8.63
N ALA A 403 30.10 -7.20 -9.05
CA ALA A 403 31.36 -7.93 -9.23
C ALA A 403 32.01 -7.69 -10.61
N LEU A 404 31.21 -7.67 -11.68
CA LEU A 404 31.70 -7.56 -13.07
C LEU A 404 32.47 -6.27 -13.39
N PRO A 405 32.26 -5.10 -12.71
CA PRO A 405 33.12 -3.93 -12.87
C PRO A 405 34.60 -4.19 -12.60
N PHE A 406 34.96 -5.18 -11.78
CA PHE A 406 36.35 -5.58 -11.48
C PHE A 406 36.96 -6.57 -12.49
N ALA A 407 36.18 -7.02 -13.48
CA ALA A 407 36.70 -7.92 -14.51
C ALA A 407 37.63 -7.17 -15.48
N ASP A 408 38.56 -7.89 -16.09
CA ASP A 408 39.57 -7.34 -17.05
C ASP A 408 38.96 -6.89 -18.40
N ARG A 409 37.74 -7.31 -18.70
CA ARG A 409 37.03 -7.02 -19.94
C ARG A 409 35.55 -6.74 -19.72
N ASN A 410 34.92 -6.16 -20.75
CA ASN A 410 33.48 -5.86 -20.73
C ASN A 410 32.63 -7.13 -20.69
N SER A 411 31.49 -7.04 -20.03
CA SER A 411 30.48 -8.11 -19.97
C SER A 411 29.13 -7.61 -20.47
N THR A 412 28.36 -8.54 -21.09
CA THR A 412 26.96 -8.35 -21.43
C THR A 412 26.17 -9.48 -20.78
N VAL A 413 25.33 -9.12 -19.82
CA VAL A 413 24.47 -10.07 -19.10
C VAL A 413 23.07 -9.97 -19.66
N VAL A 414 22.58 -11.05 -20.26
CA VAL A 414 21.21 -11.16 -20.77
C VAL A 414 20.40 -11.96 -19.78
N VAL A 415 19.45 -11.31 -19.14
CA VAL A 415 18.58 -11.91 -18.12
C VAL A 415 17.23 -12.21 -18.74
N LYS A 416 16.92 -13.50 -18.90
CA LYS A 416 15.63 -13.99 -19.41
C LYS A 416 14.63 -14.19 -18.28
N ASP A 417 13.37 -13.88 -18.54
CA ASP A 417 12.28 -13.97 -17.56
C ASP A 417 12.60 -13.25 -16.24
N PRO A 418 12.98 -11.94 -16.27
CA PRO A 418 13.40 -11.24 -15.08
C PRO A 418 12.24 -11.08 -14.08
N LYS A 419 12.54 -11.34 -12.79
CA LYS A 419 11.62 -11.11 -11.67
C LYS A 419 12.26 -10.18 -10.65
N SER A 420 11.41 -9.44 -9.91
CA SER A 420 11.87 -8.42 -8.95
C SER A 420 12.75 -7.35 -9.64
N ILE A 421 12.34 -6.91 -10.81
CA ILE A 421 13.02 -5.89 -11.63
C ILE A 421 13.33 -4.62 -10.85
N PRO A 422 12.41 -4.05 -10.03
CA PRO A 422 12.68 -2.85 -9.23
C PRO A 422 13.98 -2.95 -8.41
N TYR A 423 14.25 -4.10 -7.82
CA TYR A 423 15.48 -4.31 -7.03
C TYR A 423 16.76 -4.37 -7.88
N MET A 424 16.67 -4.69 -9.18
CA MET A 424 17.79 -4.51 -10.11
C MET A 424 18.07 -3.03 -10.34
N PHE A 425 17.03 -2.21 -10.46
CA PHE A 425 17.16 -0.77 -10.59
C PHE A 425 17.73 -0.09 -9.33
N ILE A 426 17.35 -0.54 -8.13
CA ILE A 426 18.01 -0.10 -6.88
C ILE A 426 19.51 -0.38 -6.95
N THR A 427 19.91 -1.56 -7.46
CA THR A 427 21.33 -1.89 -7.63
C THR A 427 22.01 -0.94 -8.62
N LEU A 428 21.38 -0.64 -9.76
CA LEU A 428 21.89 0.30 -10.75
C LEU A 428 22.03 1.72 -10.18
N GLU A 429 21.05 2.14 -9.37
CA GLU A 429 21.09 3.45 -8.71
C GLU A 429 22.28 3.54 -7.74
N VAL A 430 22.45 2.56 -6.86
CA VAL A 430 23.59 2.50 -5.95
C VAL A 430 24.89 2.48 -6.73
N LEU A 431 25.05 1.64 -7.74
CA LEU A 431 26.26 1.59 -8.59
C LEU A 431 26.56 2.93 -9.24
N LYS A 432 25.54 3.61 -9.77
CA LYS A 432 25.65 4.95 -10.36
C LYS A 432 26.17 5.98 -9.34
N LYS A 433 25.66 5.96 -8.10
CA LYS A 433 26.13 6.85 -7.00
C LYS A 433 27.62 6.61 -6.70
N PHE A 434 28.05 5.37 -6.72
CA PHE A 434 29.47 4.99 -6.53
C PHE A 434 30.32 5.06 -7.82
N GLY A 435 29.83 5.75 -8.86
CA GLY A 435 30.58 6.06 -10.08
C GLY A 435 30.68 4.90 -11.09
N ILE A 436 30.03 3.79 -10.85
CA ILE A 436 29.99 2.63 -11.77
C ILE A 436 28.93 2.84 -12.84
N LYS A 437 29.30 2.62 -14.10
CA LYS A 437 28.45 2.76 -15.26
C LYS A 437 28.02 1.39 -15.76
N VAL A 438 26.73 1.12 -15.71
CA VAL A 438 26.09 -0.06 -16.28
C VAL A 438 25.01 0.42 -17.25
N GLY A 439 25.15 0.05 -18.54
CA GLY A 439 24.06 0.23 -19.49
C GLY A 439 22.99 -0.83 -19.27
N ASN A 440 21.74 -0.46 -19.39
CA ASN A 440 20.62 -1.41 -19.29
C ASN A 440 19.61 -1.17 -20.40
N GLU A 441 18.93 -2.24 -20.81
CA GLU A 441 17.87 -2.23 -21.82
C GLU A 441 16.83 -3.27 -21.43
N MET A 442 15.56 -2.90 -21.43
CA MET A 442 14.44 -3.82 -21.22
C MET A 442 13.84 -4.19 -22.58
N LEU A 443 13.57 -5.46 -22.77
CA LEU A 443 12.98 -6.01 -23.98
C LEU A 443 11.72 -6.78 -23.63
N GLY A 444 10.75 -6.72 -24.52
CA GLY A 444 9.48 -7.44 -24.36
C GLY A 444 8.77 -7.60 -25.70
N GLY A 445 7.63 -8.28 -25.67
CA GLY A 445 6.77 -8.42 -26.82
C GLY A 445 6.06 -7.12 -27.21
N ARG A 446 5.05 -7.24 -28.09
CA ARG A 446 4.26 -6.10 -28.58
C ARG A 446 3.58 -5.36 -27.42
N ASP A 447 3.02 -6.10 -26.45
CA ASP A 447 2.31 -5.53 -25.29
C ASP A 447 3.25 -4.68 -24.41
N PHE A 448 4.52 -5.11 -24.24
CA PHE A 448 5.53 -4.32 -23.54
C PHE A 448 5.80 -2.98 -24.24
N LEU A 449 5.90 -3.00 -25.58
CA LEU A 449 6.14 -1.78 -26.37
C LEU A 449 4.94 -0.83 -26.35
N GLU A 450 3.71 -1.38 -26.35
CA GLU A 450 2.46 -0.62 -26.31
C GLU A 450 2.16 -0.07 -24.90
N SER A 451 2.66 -0.71 -23.84
CA SER A 451 2.48 -0.31 -22.44
C SER A 451 3.39 0.80 -21.94
N ASN A 452 4.20 1.40 -22.81
CA ASN A 452 5.22 2.39 -22.42
C ASN A 452 6.28 1.85 -21.42
N GLY A 453 6.55 0.56 -21.46
CA GLY A 453 7.60 -0.11 -20.67
C GLY A 453 7.13 -0.65 -19.32
N ASP A 454 5.91 -1.15 -19.23
CA ASP A 454 5.43 -1.86 -18.05
C ASP A 454 6.36 -3.04 -17.71
N TRP A 455 6.95 -2.99 -16.53
CA TRP A 455 7.92 -3.96 -16.06
C TRP A 455 7.37 -5.38 -15.96
N SER A 456 6.08 -5.55 -15.72
CA SER A 456 5.40 -6.85 -15.64
C SER A 456 5.44 -7.61 -16.97
N LEU A 457 5.50 -6.87 -18.07
CA LEU A 457 5.53 -7.39 -19.46
C LEU A 457 6.96 -7.55 -20.01
N CYS A 458 7.99 -7.24 -19.23
CA CYS A 458 9.39 -7.38 -19.61
C CYS A 458 9.78 -8.85 -19.62
N THR A 459 10.24 -9.33 -20.78
CA THR A 459 10.67 -10.73 -20.96
C THR A 459 12.18 -10.91 -20.91
N GLU A 460 12.95 -9.83 -21.12
CA GLU A 460 14.41 -9.89 -21.13
C GLU A 460 15.00 -8.54 -20.68
N MET A 461 16.03 -8.59 -19.85
CA MET A 461 16.87 -7.41 -19.51
C MET A 461 18.30 -7.63 -19.97
N VAL A 462 18.89 -6.63 -20.61
CA VAL A 462 20.28 -6.68 -21.07
C VAL A 462 21.10 -5.66 -20.29
N PHE A 463 22.11 -6.12 -19.55
CA PHE A 463 23.05 -5.25 -18.84
C PHE A 463 24.40 -5.25 -19.55
N LYS A 464 24.93 -4.06 -19.83
CA LYS A 464 26.24 -3.82 -20.44
C LYS A 464 27.18 -3.23 -19.39
N VAL A 465 28.07 -4.06 -18.86
CA VAL A 465 29.02 -3.70 -17.78
C VAL A 465 30.42 -3.54 -18.39
N LYS A 466 31.02 -2.37 -18.26
CA LYS A 466 32.42 -2.18 -18.59
C LYS A 466 33.27 -2.82 -17.50
N GLY A 467 34.33 -3.51 -17.90
CA GLY A 467 35.35 -3.98 -17.00
C GLY A 467 36.30 -2.85 -16.58
N ASP A 468 37.18 -3.15 -15.65
CA ASP A 468 38.24 -2.26 -15.13
C ASP A 468 37.69 -0.90 -14.62
N GLN A 469 36.52 -0.94 -13.99
CA GLN A 469 35.92 0.22 -13.30
C GLN A 469 36.30 0.24 -11.83
N LYS A 470 36.33 1.45 -11.24
CA LYS A 470 36.62 1.65 -9.83
C LYS A 470 35.41 2.29 -9.15
N PHE A 471 35.01 1.73 -8.02
CA PHE A 471 34.04 2.36 -7.14
C PHE A 471 34.66 3.61 -6.50
N LYS A 472 33.89 4.69 -6.46
CA LYS A 472 34.30 5.97 -5.87
C LYS A 472 33.51 6.22 -4.61
N ALA A 473 34.15 6.66 -3.57
CA ALA A 473 33.49 7.06 -2.35
C ALA A 473 32.44 8.14 -2.59
N THR A 474 31.35 8.07 -1.85
CA THR A 474 30.22 9.01 -1.99
C THR A 474 29.43 9.15 -0.69
N ASP A 475 28.82 10.32 -0.52
CA ASP A 475 27.84 10.55 0.53
C ASP A 475 26.44 10.28 -0.01
N MET A 476 25.62 9.58 0.78
CA MET A 476 24.25 9.32 0.41
C MET A 476 23.34 9.13 1.63
N THR A 477 22.07 9.46 1.47
CA THR A 477 21.03 9.16 2.46
C THR A 477 20.36 7.85 2.09
N LEU A 478 20.20 6.97 3.06
CA LEU A 478 19.45 5.73 2.92
C LEU A 478 17.97 6.04 3.05
N GLU A 479 17.18 5.63 2.07
CA GLU A 479 15.73 5.83 2.06
C GLU A 479 15.01 4.89 3.04
N GLY A 480 13.77 5.27 3.43
CA GLY A 480 12.95 4.46 4.33
C GLY A 480 12.46 3.15 3.72
N ASP A 481 12.13 2.18 4.56
CA ASP A 481 11.71 0.82 4.17
C ASP A 481 10.20 0.76 3.94
N TRP A 482 9.79 0.65 2.68
CA TRP A 482 8.39 0.52 2.28
C TRP A 482 7.75 -0.79 2.73
N SER A 483 8.53 -1.88 2.84
CA SER A 483 8.02 -3.14 3.38
C SER A 483 7.65 -3.02 4.87
N ALA A 484 8.43 -2.25 5.65
CA ALA A 484 8.13 -1.97 7.05
C ALA A 484 6.92 -1.03 7.16
N ALA A 485 6.92 0.05 6.39
CA ALA A 485 5.86 1.07 6.36
C ALA A 485 4.48 0.48 6.03
N ALA A 486 4.41 -0.50 5.11
CA ALA A 486 3.16 -1.13 4.70
C ALA A 486 2.32 -1.65 5.86
N ASN A 487 2.97 -2.15 6.94
CA ASN A 487 2.24 -2.66 8.11
C ASN A 487 1.49 -1.53 8.85
N PHE A 488 2.12 -0.39 9.00
CA PHE A 488 1.51 0.77 9.68
C PHE A 488 0.44 1.42 8.80
N LEU A 489 0.68 1.52 7.48
CA LEU A 489 -0.31 2.04 6.54
C LEU A 489 -1.58 1.18 6.51
N VAL A 490 -1.43 -0.14 6.48
CA VAL A 490 -2.57 -1.06 6.54
C VAL A 490 -3.29 -0.97 7.88
N ALA A 491 -2.56 -0.86 9.00
CA ALA A 491 -3.17 -0.67 10.31
C ALA A 491 -4.03 0.61 10.35
N GLY A 492 -3.52 1.73 9.85
CA GLY A 492 -4.27 2.99 9.76
C GLY A 492 -5.51 2.88 8.87
N ALA A 493 -5.36 2.29 7.69
CA ALA A 493 -6.47 2.14 6.72
C ALA A 493 -7.64 1.30 7.25
N ILE A 494 -7.38 0.31 8.10
CA ILE A 494 -8.40 -0.58 8.67
C ILE A 494 -8.93 -0.03 10.00
N PHE A 495 -8.03 0.35 10.91
CA PHE A 495 -8.34 0.51 12.35
C PHE A 495 -8.34 1.95 12.85
N GLY A 496 -7.91 2.94 12.07
CA GLY A 496 -7.92 4.33 12.52
C GLY A 496 -7.10 5.28 11.67
N LYS A 497 -6.05 5.88 12.25
CA LYS A 497 -5.14 6.82 11.57
C LYS A 497 -3.69 6.51 11.93
N THR A 498 -2.81 6.52 10.92
CA THR A 498 -1.36 6.48 11.13
C THR A 498 -0.66 7.52 10.24
N GLU A 499 0.43 8.08 10.75
CA GLU A 499 1.26 9.04 10.05
C GLU A 499 2.71 8.62 10.09
N LEU A 500 3.38 8.54 8.94
CA LEU A 500 4.73 8.01 8.75
C LEU A 500 5.65 9.05 8.14
N LYS A 501 6.92 9.06 8.56
CA LYS A 501 7.97 9.90 7.98
C LYS A 501 9.21 9.09 7.62
N GLY A 502 10.06 9.67 6.78
CA GLY A 502 11.30 9.06 6.30
C GLY A 502 11.12 8.18 5.08
N LEU A 503 9.99 8.28 4.40
CA LEU A 503 9.68 7.57 3.14
C LEU A 503 9.89 8.49 1.94
N ASP A 504 10.23 7.92 0.78
CA ASP A 504 10.31 8.63 -0.50
C ASP A 504 9.31 8.00 -1.47
N THR A 505 8.31 8.77 -1.91
CA THR A 505 7.28 8.29 -2.84
C THR A 505 7.76 8.17 -4.29
N THR A 506 9.02 8.53 -4.57
CA THR A 506 9.69 8.27 -5.83
C THR A 506 10.64 7.07 -5.79
N SER A 507 10.63 6.33 -4.66
CA SER A 507 11.49 5.17 -4.43
C SER A 507 11.31 4.08 -5.48
N LEU A 508 12.41 3.41 -5.82
CA LEU A 508 12.41 2.23 -6.69
C LEU A 508 12.10 0.91 -5.94
N GLN A 509 11.76 0.98 -4.65
CA GLN A 509 11.36 -0.22 -3.91
C GLN A 509 10.03 -0.76 -4.46
N ALA A 510 9.99 -2.06 -4.78
CA ALA A 510 8.77 -2.69 -5.29
C ALA A 510 7.59 -2.58 -4.30
N ASP A 511 7.91 -2.55 -3.01
CA ASP A 511 6.92 -2.48 -1.93
C ASP A 511 6.24 -1.10 -1.82
N LEU A 512 6.69 -0.07 -2.58
CA LEU A 512 5.97 1.17 -2.81
C LEU A 512 4.56 0.91 -3.38
N SER A 513 4.36 -0.20 -4.09
CA SER A 513 3.05 -0.63 -4.62
C SER A 513 1.96 -0.75 -3.54
N ILE A 514 2.33 -0.76 -2.25
CA ILE A 514 1.33 -0.68 -1.16
C ILE A 514 0.44 0.56 -1.27
N MET A 515 0.95 1.67 -1.80
CA MET A 515 0.15 2.89 -2.01
C MET A 515 -0.96 2.65 -3.04
N ASP A 516 -0.62 2.04 -4.18
CA ASP A 516 -1.59 1.72 -5.23
C ASP A 516 -2.63 0.69 -4.70
N ILE A 517 -2.16 -0.34 -3.99
CA ILE A 517 -3.03 -1.36 -3.38
C ILE A 517 -4.02 -0.73 -2.39
N LEU A 518 -3.56 0.19 -1.55
CA LEU A 518 -4.42 0.90 -0.60
C LEU A 518 -5.43 1.80 -1.31
N MET A 519 -5.02 2.51 -2.36
CA MET A 519 -5.92 3.34 -3.18
C MET A 519 -6.97 2.48 -3.89
N ASP A 520 -6.59 1.36 -4.48
CA ASP A 520 -7.50 0.39 -5.12
C ASP A 520 -8.50 -0.20 -4.13
N ALA A 521 -8.04 -0.48 -2.90
CA ALA A 521 -8.90 -0.88 -1.80
C ALA A 521 -9.81 0.26 -1.28
N GLY A 522 -9.62 1.49 -1.72
CA GLY A 522 -10.42 2.64 -1.34
C GLY A 522 -9.94 3.40 -0.10
N ALA A 523 -8.71 3.15 0.37
CA ALA A 523 -8.13 3.87 1.49
C ALA A 523 -7.92 5.36 1.17
N SER A 524 -7.95 6.19 2.21
CA SER A 524 -7.64 7.62 2.13
C SER A 524 -6.18 7.83 2.52
N LEU A 525 -5.40 8.34 1.57
CA LEU A 525 -3.98 8.63 1.74
C LEU A 525 -3.77 10.14 1.51
N SER A 526 -2.95 10.77 2.35
CA SER A 526 -2.50 12.13 2.15
C SER A 526 -1.00 12.25 2.42
N GLN A 527 -0.36 13.22 1.78
CA GLN A 527 1.06 13.49 1.94
C GLN A 527 1.28 14.99 2.12
N THR A 528 2.08 15.35 3.12
CA THR A 528 2.53 16.72 3.28
C THR A 528 3.58 17.08 2.20
N ASP A 529 4.04 18.31 2.20
CA ASP A 529 4.87 18.90 1.15
C ASP A 529 6.00 18.01 0.60
N GLY A 530 5.95 17.74 -0.71
CA GLY A 530 7.00 17.07 -1.48
C GLY A 530 7.06 15.55 -1.30
N ASN A 531 7.93 14.90 -2.09
CA ASN A 531 8.02 13.43 -2.17
C ASN A 531 8.59 12.75 -0.91
N GLN A 532 9.14 13.52 0.04
CA GLN A 532 9.68 13.06 1.31
C GLN A 532 8.92 13.63 2.51
N GLY A 533 7.72 14.17 2.27
CA GLY A 533 6.81 14.63 3.32
C GLY A 533 6.23 13.48 4.14
N ASN A 534 5.56 13.82 5.24
CA ASN A 534 4.87 12.81 6.03
C ASN A 534 3.72 12.22 5.22
N LEU A 535 3.60 10.89 5.27
CA LEU A 535 2.52 10.13 4.64
C LEU A 535 1.51 9.73 5.72
N SER A 536 0.27 10.16 5.55
CA SER A 536 -0.84 9.82 6.44
C SER A 536 -1.82 8.90 5.73
N VAL A 537 -2.38 7.95 6.47
CA VAL A 537 -3.49 7.11 6.03
C VAL A 537 -4.56 7.08 7.11
N GLN A 538 -5.82 7.14 6.67
CA GLN A 538 -6.98 7.10 7.55
C GLN A 538 -7.89 5.94 7.17
N ARG A 539 -8.65 5.48 8.18
CA ARG A 539 -9.69 4.46 8.02
C ARG A 539 -10.67 4.85 6.90
N ALA A 540 -10.96 3.88 6.06
CA ALA A 540 -11.87 4.07 4.93
C ALA A 540 -12.81 2.85 4.75
N PRO A 541 -13.89 2.98 3.99
CA PRO A 541 -14.72 1.84 3.57
C PRO A 541 -13.97 1.04 2.53
N LEU A 542 -13.27 -0.02 2.98
CA LEU A 542 -12.40 -0.83 2.15
C LEU A 542 -13.21 -1.85 1.32
N LYS A 543 -12.87 -1.98 0.05
CA LYS A 543 -13.41 -2.96 -0.90
C LYS A 543 -12.33 -3.92 -1.38
N CYS A 544 -12.73 -5.09 -1.88
CA CYS A 544 -11.80 -6.07 -2.45
C CYS A 544 -10.99 -5.47 -3.62
N PHE A 545 -9.79 -5.99 -3.80
CA PHE A 545 -8.83 -5.55 -4.80
C PHE A 545 -8.13 -6.73 -5.45
N ASN A 546 -7.58 -6.51 -6.64
CA ASN A 546 -6.76 -7.50 -7.34
C ASN A 546 -5.38 -6.92 -7.57
N VAL A 547 -4.34 -7.70 -7.24
CA VAL A 547 -2.96 -7.25 -7.39
C VAL A 547 -2.05 -8.37 -7.86
N ASP A 548 -1.12 -8.06 -8.76
CA ASP A 548 0.06 -8.90 -9.02
C ASP A 548 1.21 -8.47 -8.09
N ALA A 549 1.43 -9.26 -7.04
CA ALA A 549 2.49 -9.05 -6.07
C ALA A 549 3.77 -9.87 -6.36
N SER A 550 3.94 -10.37 -7.58
CA SER A 550 5.12 -11.15 -7.99
C SER A 550 6.43 -10.39 -7.78
N ASN A 551 6.43 -9.05 -7.92
CA ASN A 551 7.59 -8.19 -7.71
C ASN A 551 7.77 -7.74 -6.25
N CYS A 552 6.73 -7.76 -5.42
CA CYS A 552 6.72 -7.34 -4.01
C CYS A 552 6.26 -8.46 -3.05
N PRO A 553 6.89 -9.67 -3.08
CA PRO A 553 6.44 -10.83 -2.29
C PRO A 553 6.52 -10.62 -0.78
N ASP A 554 7.19 -9.56 -0.31
CA ASP A 554 7.29 -9.22 1.09
C ASP A 554 6.03 -8.51 1.62
N LEU A 555 5.16 -7.99 0.74
CA LEU A 555 3.87 -7.44 1.10
C LEU A 555 2.78 -8.48 1.35
N PHE A 556 2.91 -9.73 0.83
CA PHE A 556 1.84 -10.73 0.92
C PHE A 556 1.25 -10.91 2.33
N PRO A 557 2.03 -11.02 3.41
CA PRO A 557 1.46 -11.19 4.75
C PRO A 557 0.54 -10.03 5.14
N ILE A 558 0.98 -8.79 4.94
CA ILE A 558 0.20 -7.62 5.37
C ILE A 558 -0.98 -7.30 4.43
N ILE A 559 -0.83 -7.48 3.10
CA ILE A 559 -1.97 -7.29 2.18
C ILE A 559 -3.01 -8.40 2.31
N SER A 560 -2.64 -9.58 2.83
CA SER A 560 -3.60 -10.62 3.18
C SER A 560 -4.46 -10.24 4.39
N VAL A 561 -3.89 -9.51 5.36
CA VAL A 561 -4.63 -8.91 6.47
C VAL A 561 -5.53 -7.79 5.97
N LEU A 562 -5.04 -6.92 5.07
CA LEU A 562 -5.86 -5.89 4.43
C LEU A 562 -7.08 -6.52 3.74
N ALA A 563 -6.86 -7.55 2.90
CA ALA A 563 -7.92 -8.25 2.18
C ALA A 563 -8.98 -8.86 3.11
N ALA A 564 -8.59 -9.37 4.28
CA ALA A 564 -9.52 -9.90 5.28
C ALA A 564 -10.47 -8.82 5.85
N PHE A 565 -10.10 -7.52 5.74
CA PHE A 565 -10.92 -6.38 6.16
C PHE A 565 -11.50 -5.57 4.97
N CYS A 566 -11.38 -6.06 3.75
CA CYS A 566 -12.03 -5.51 2.58
C CYS A 566 -13.35 -6.23 2.30
N GLN A 567 -14.37 -5.51 1.85
CA GLN A 567 -15.65 -6.14 1.46
C GLN A 567 -15.50 -6.88 0.13
N GLY A 568 -15.81 -8.18 0.11
CA GLY A 568 -15.77 -9.03 -1.09
C GLY A 568 -14.55 -9.94 -1.12
N THR A 569 -14.22 -10.48 -2.29
CA THR A 569 -13.11 -11.42 -2.49
C THR A 569 -11.97 -10.73 -3.21
N SER A 570 -10.83 -10.59 -2.54
CA SER A 570 -9.59 -10.07 -3.13
C SER A 570 -8.77 -11.20 -3.76
N CYS A 571 -8.03 -10.88 -4.84
CA CYS A 571 -7.14 -11.80 -5.55
C CYS A 571 -5.69 -11.27 -5.51
N LEU A 572 -4.76 -12.09 -4.99
CA LEU A 572 -3.34 -11.79 -4.88
C LEU A 572 -2.54 -12.77 -5.77
N ALA A 573 -2.06 -12.32 -6.92
CA ALA A 573 -1.26 -13.12 -7.83
C ALA A 573 0.24 -13.10 -7.44
N GLY A 574 0.99 -14.16 -7.80
CA GLY A 574 2.42 -14.30 -7.53
C GLY A 574 2.76 -15.21 -6.34
N VAL A 575 1.85 -16.12 -5.98
CA VAL A 575 2.01 -17.07 -4.85
C VAL A 575 3.26 -17.94 -4.99
N GLY A 576 3.63 -18.33 -6.21
CA GLY A 576 4.83 -19.12 -6.48
C GLY A 576 6.15 -18.49 -6.00
N ARG A 577 6.14 -17.17 -5.71
CA ARG A 577 7.30 -16.46 -5.14
C ARG A 577 7.49 -16.68 -3.64
N LEU A 578 6.53 -17.30 -2.95
CA LEU A 578 6.47 -17.38 -1.47
C LEU A 578 7.15 -18.62 -0.90
N ALA A 579 7.33 -19.67 -1.68
CA ALA A 579 7.77 -20.99 -1.20
C ALA A 579 9.19 -21.03 -0.59
N ASN A 580 10.10 -20.16 -1.04
CA ASN A 580 11.52 -20.18 -0.66
C ASN A 580 11.94 -18.91 0.09
N LYS A 581 11.06 -18.35 0.90
CA LYS A 581 11.34 -17.23 1.80
C LYS A 581 11.85 -17.72 3.17
N GLU A 582 11.74 -16.93 4.20
CA GLU A 582 12.04 -17.32 5.58
C GLU A 582 11.21 -18.51 6.04
N SER A 583 9.96 -18.56 5.56
CA SER A 583 9.01 -19.64 5.70
C SER A 583 8.40 -19.99 4.34
N ASP A 584 7.60 -21.05 4.22
CA ASP A 584 6.63 -21.23 3.14
C ASP A 584 5.47 -20.26 3.44
N ARG A 585 5.63 -18.99 3.03
CA ARG A 585 4.68 -17.91 3.34
C ARG A 585 3.28 -18.19 2.84
N ALA A 586 3.14 -18.87 1.71
CA ALA A 586 1.83 -19.20 1.16
C ALA A 586 1.03 -20.06 2.14
N LYS A 587 1.64 -21.14 2.66
CA LYS A 587 1.04 -22.00 3.67
C LYS A 587 0.84 -21.29 5.01
N ALA A 588 1.82 -20.47 5.42
CA ALA A 588 1.75 -19.71 6.67
C ALA A 588 0.58 -18.73 6.66
N ILE A 589 0.37 -17.96 5.57
CA ILE A 589 -0.73 -17.02 5.42
C ILE A 589 -2.07 -17.74 5.40
N ILE A 590 -2.24 -18.80 4.61
CA ILE A 590 -3.49 -19.57 4.57
C ILE A 590 -3.79 -20.16 5.94
N GLY A 591 -2.80 -20.73 6.63
CA GLY A 591 -2.96 -21.25 7.99
C GLY A 591 -3.38 -20.19 8.99
N MET A 592 -2.75 -19.03 8.95
CA MET A 592 -3.08 -17.85 9.76
C MET A 592 -4.53 -17.41 9.54
N LEU A 593 -4.91 -17.12 8.28
CA LEU A 593 -6.25 -16.64 7.94
C LEU A 593 -7.35 -17.65 8.27
N THR A 594 -7.12 -18.94 7.98
CA THR A 594 -8.06 -20.02 8.30
C THR A 594 -8.28 -20.11 9.83
N LYS A 595 -7.20 -20.02 10.62
CA LYS A 595 -7.29 -20.03 12.08
C LYS A 595 -8.01 -18.80 12.63
N MET A 596 -7.86 -17.63 11.97
CA MET A 596 -8.59 -16.40 12.28
C MET A 596 -10.08 -16.46 11.89
N GLY A 597 -10.50 -17.51 11.19
CA GLY A 597 -11.88 -17.66 10.71
C GLY A 597 -12.16 -16.93 9.40
N VAL A 598 -11.11 -16.55 8.67
CA VAL A 598 -11.21 -15.95 7.34
C VAL A 598 -11.12 -17.04 6.28
N LYS A 599 -12.03 -17.02 5.30
CA LYS A 599 -12.00 -17.95 4.18
C LYS A 599 -10.95 -17.48 3.17
N ALA A 600 -9.94 -18.34 2.94
CA ALA A 600 -8.88 -18.08 1.99
C ALA A 600 -8.43 -19.38 1.31
N TRP A 601 -8.05 -19.32 0.04
CA TRP A 601 -7.61 -20.48 -0.72
C TRP A 601 -6.63 -20.07 -1.84
N ILE A 602 -5.97 -21.03 -2.43
CA ILE A 602 -5.02 -20.84 -3.54
C ILE A 602 -5.52 -21.66 -4.74
N GLU A 603 -5.54 -21.01 -5.91
CA GLU A 603 -5.79 -21.62 -7.20
C GLU A 603 -4.65 -21.21 -8.18
N GLY A 604 -3.82 -22.16 -8.60
CA GLY A 604 -2.67 -21.86 -9.45
C GLY A 604 -1.65 -20.96 -8.76
N ASP A 605 -1.39 -19.79 -9.32
CA ASP A 605 -0.47 -18.77 -8.78
C ASP A 605 -1.19 -17.63 -8.06
N GLU A 606 -2.48 -17.81 -7.72
CA GLU A 606 -3.35 -16.79 -7.13
C GLU A 606 -3.87 -17.24 -5.76
N MET A 607 -3.90 -16.29 -4.82
CA MET A 607 -4.49 -16.44 -3.48
C MET A 607 -5.74 -15.58 -3.40
N PHE A 608 -6.86 -16.21 -3.06
CA PHE A 608 -8.16 -15.58 -2.88
C PHE A 608 -8.51 -15.46 -1.40
N ILE A 609 -9.01 -14.29 -1.00
CA ILE A 609 -9.36 -13.99 0.40
C ILE A 609 -10.73 -13.32 0.42
N GLU A 610 -11.70 -13.97 1.07
CA GLU A 610 -13.04 -13.42 1.29
C GLU A 610 -13.05 -12.58 2.57
N GLY A 611 -13.22 -11.26 2.43
CA GLY A 611 -13.13 -10.31 3.52
C GLY A 611 -14.44 -9.60 3.85
N HIS A 612 -14.47 -9.03 5.06
CA HIS A 612 -15.54 -8.19 5.58
C HIS A 612 -14.95 -6.99 6.29
N THR A 613 -15.49 -5.78 6.06
CA THR A 613 -14.98 -4.58 6.70
C THR A 613 -15.05 -4.65 8.23
N LEU A 614 -14.22 -3.86 8.90
CA LEU A 614 -14.27 -3.75 10.38
C LEU A 614 -15.70 -3.39 10.85
N VAL A 615 -16.38 -2.45 10.17
CA VAL A 615 -17.74 -2.04 10.50
C VAL A 615 -18.73 -3.20 10.36
N GLN A 616 -18.65 -4.01 9.30
CA GLN A 616 -19.48 -5.20 9.12
C GLN A 616 -19.26 -6.23 10.25
N ARG A 617 -18.01 -6.38 10.71
CA ARG A 617 -17.69 -7.27 11.84
C ARG A 617 -18.25 -6.72 13.15
N LEU A 618 -18.09 -5.44 13.43
CA LEU A 618 -18.65 -4.79 14.62
C LEU A 618 -20.18 -4.88 14.67
N LEU A 619 -20.84 -4.79 13.52
CA LEU A 619 -22.30 -4.94 13.39
C LEU A 619 -22.77 -6.41 13.25
N GLY A 620 -21.89 -7.38 13.45
CA GLY A 620 -22.22 -8.81 13.50
C GLY A 620 -22.55 -9.46 12.14
N LYS A 621 -22.21 -8.84 11.00
CA LYS A 621 -22.33 -9.47 9.67
C LYS A 621 -21.33 -10.62 9.52
N ALA A 622 -20.14 -10.46 10.08
CA ALA A 622 -19.10 -11.48 10.19
C ALA A 622 -18.47 -11.43 11.59
N PRO A 623 -17.91 -12.53 12.09
CA PRO A 623 -17.21 -12.51 13.37
C PRO A 623 -15.95 -11.66 13.31
N MET A 624 -15.50 -11.12 14.46
CA MET A 624 -14.15 -10.58 14.60
C MET A 624 -13.13 -11.71 14.33
N LEU A 625 -11.89 -11.35 14.03
CA LEU A 625 -10.84 -12.35 13.85
C LEU A 625 -10.66 -13.14 15.16
N LYS A 626 -10.47 -14.45 15.07
CA LYS A 626 -10.22 -15.26 16.26
C LYS A 626 -8.83 -15.00 16.79
N GLY A 627 -8.73 -14.61 18.06
CA GLY A 627 -7.46 -14.51 18.77
C GLY A 627 -6.87 -15.88 19.16
N GLY A 628 -5.91 -15.88 20.09
CA GLY A 628 -5.21 -17.06 20.58
C GLY A 628 -3.75 -17.12 20.14
N SER A 629 -3.10 -18.30 20.25
CA SER A 629 -1.68 -18.45 19.97
C SER A 629 -1.43 -18.74 18.50
N TYR A 630 -0.54 -17.98 17.88
CA TYR A 630 -0.15 -18.09 16.46
C TYR A 630 1.34 -18.35 16.32
N THR A 631 1.73 -19.04 15.25
CA THR A 631 3.15 -19.24 14.93
C THR A 631 3.61 -18.20 13.92
N SER A 632 4.76 -17.60 14.20
CA SER A 632 5.47 -16.70 13.29
C SER A 632 6.17 -17.47 12.16
N HIS A 633 6.38 -18.79 12.33
CA HIS A 633 7.27 -19.58 11.47
C HIS A 633 8.69 -19.00 11.38
N HIS A 634 9.15 -18.27 12.41
CA HIS A 634 10.41 -17.50 12.44
C HIS A 634 10.53 -16.46 11.29
N ASP A 635 9.40 -16.00 10.79
CA ASP A 635 9.31 -15.02 9.70
C ASP A 635 8.82 -13.68 10.25
N HIS A 636 9.70 -12.69 10.24
CA HIS A 636 9.45 -11.34 10.74
C HIS A 636 8.24 -10.66 10.07
N ARG A 637 7.94 -10.96 8.78
CA ARG A 637 6.78 -10.41 8.07
C ARG A 637 5.47 -10.99 8.59
N MET A 638 5.48 -12.27 9.01
CA MET A 638 4.32 -12.89 9.65
C MET A 638 4.05 -12.28 11.03
N VAL A 639 5.10 -11.99 11.83
CA VAL A 639 4.94 -11.31 13.12
C VAL A 639 4.29 -9.94 12.95
N MET A 640 4.82 -9.11 12.02
CA MET A 640 4.27 -7.76 11.77
C MET A 640 2.80 -7.82 11.34
N ALA A 641 2.44 -8.71 10.43
CA ALA A 641 1.06 -8.90 9.97
C ALA A 641 0.13 -9.38 11.09
N LEU A 642 0.58 -10.31 11.94
CA LEU A 642 -0.16 -10.80 13.11
C LEU A 642 -0.41 -9.69 14.15
N LYS A 643 0.57 -8.81 14.38
CA LYS A 643 0.41 -7.65 15.27
C LYS A 643 -0.65 -6.68 14.75
N VAL A 644 -0.67 -6.42 13.45
CA VAL A 644 -1.73 -5.59 12.83
C VAL A 644 -3.09 -6.29 12.93
N ALA A 645 -3.18 -7.58 12.63
CA ALA A 645 -4.42 -8.35 12.72
C ALA A 645 -4.99 -8.38 14.14
N ALA A 646 -4.14 -8.28 15.17
CA ALA A 646 -4.54 -8.29 16.57
C ALA A 646 -5.50 -7.15 16.95
N PHE A 647 -5.44 -5.99 16.29
CA PHE A 647 -6.40 -4.90 16.50
C PHE A 647 -7.84 -5.29 16.13
N GLY A 648 -8.01 -6.25 15.24
CA GLY A 648 -9.33 -6.76 14.80
C GLY A 648 -9.71 -8.13 15.39
N ALA A 649 -9.00 -8.61 16.41
CA ALA A 649 -9.25 -9.90 17.02
C ALA A 649 -10.25 -9.81 18.21
N ASP A 650 -11.02 -10.88 18.41
CA ASP A 650 -11.98 -10.99 19.52
C ASP A 650 -11.30 -11.21 20.89
N THR A 651 -10.11 -11.80 20.89
CA THR A 651 -9.28 -12.06 22.06
C THR A 651 -7.80 -11.81 21.70
N PRO A 652 -6.92 -11.60 22.71
CA PRO A 652 -5.50 -11.32 22.45
C PRO A 652 -4.83 -12.36 21.56
N ILE A 653 -3.98 -11.90 20.65
CA ILE A 653 -3.09 -12.74 19.83
C ILE A 653 -1.73 -12.83 20.52
N THR A 654 -1.25 -14.06 20.73
CA THR A 654 0.11 -14.36 21.20
C THR A 654 0.91 -15.01 20.07
N ILE A 655 2.17 -14.65 19.93
CA ILE A 655 3.04 -15.11 18.83
C ILE A 655 4.25 -15.83 19.47
N ASP A 656 4.69 -16.94 18.88
CA ASP A 656 5.72 -17.82 19.45
C ASP A 656 7.15 -17.25 19.41
N ASP A 657 7.52 -16.51 18.39
CA ASP A 657 8.86 -15.91 18.20
C ASP A 657 8.72 -14.48 17.69
N GLU A 658 8.31 -13.56 18.55
CA GLU A 658 8.16 -12.14 18.20
C GLU A 658 9.52 -11.46 17.93
N GLU A 659 10.59 -11.95 18.55
CA GLU A 659 11.95 -11.38 18.44
C GLU A 659 12.55 -11.53 17.04
N CYS A 660 12.01 -12.40 16.20
CA CYS A 660 12.51 -12.55 14.83
C CYS A 660 12.34 -11.27 13.98
N VAL A 661 11.55 -10.29 14.40
CA VAL A 661 11.47 -8.95 13.77
C VAL A 661 12.82 -8.22 13.76
N ALA A 662 13.71 -8.51 14.71
CA ALA A 662 15.04 -7.91 14.80
C ALA A 662 15.91 -8.16 13.56
N LYS A 663 15.57 -9.16 12.74
CA LYS A 663 16.22 -9.40 11.46
C LYS A 663 16.16 -8.21 10.51
N SER A 664 15.01 -7.51 10.49
CA SER A 664 14.78 -6.38 9.57
C SER A 664 14.38 -5.09 10.26
N PHE A 665 13.74 -5.15 11.43
CA PHE A 665 13.21 -4.00 12.14
C PHE A 665 13.21 -4.21 13.66
N PRO A 666 14.37 -4.12 14.34
CA PRO A 666 14.46 -4.36 15.79
C PRO A 666 13.56 -3.48 16.64
N GLN A 667 13.34 -2.22 16.22
CA GLN A 667 12.48 -1.26 16.94
C GLN A 667 10.99 -1.44 16.63
N PHE A 668 10.59 -2.48 15.89
CA PHE A 668 9.19 -2.66 15.46
C PHE A 668 8.21 -2.61 16.63
N HIS A 669 8.47 -3.36 17.70
CA HIS A 669 7.58 -3.38 18.87
C HIS A 669 7.50 -2.02 19.55
N GLU A 670 8.66 -1.36 19.77
CA GLU A 670 8.72 -0.03 20.38
C GLU A 670 7.94 1.02 19.58
N ILE A 671 8.05 1.00 18.24
CA ILE A 671 7.33 1.93 17.36
C ILE A 671 5.85 1.52 17.24
N PHE A 672 5.56 0.24 17.17
CA PHE A 672 4.18 -0.26 17.09
C PHE A 672 3.37 0.03 18.36
N ASP A 673 4.01 -0.05 19.54
CA ASP A 673 3.40 0.25 20.83
C ASP A 673 3.12 1.76 21.04
N GLN A 674 3.64 2.65 20.16
CA GLN A 674 3.25 4.06 20.13
C GLN A 674 1.88 4.28 19.51
N ILE A 675 1.35 3.30 18.76
CA ILE A 675 -0.02 3.33 18.25
C ILE A 675 -0.97 3.18 19.44
N ARG A 676 -1.79 4.19 19.67
CA ARG A 676 -2.74 4.21 20.78
C ARG A 676 -4.12 3.75 20.32
N LEU A 677 -4.88 3.16 21.24
CA LEU A 677 -6.31 2.94 21.11
C LEU A 677 -7.01 4.11 21.81
N ASP A 678 -7.73 4.94 21.08
CA ASP A 678 -8.55 6.05 21.63
C ASP A 678 -9.84 5.53 22.27
#